data_b451ceab8350e72b2063d6879a7f9856
#
_entry.id   b451ceab8350e72b2063d6879a7f9856
#
_cell.length_a   1.000
_cell.length_b   1.000
_cell.length_c   1.000
_cell.angle_alpha   90.00
_cell.angle_beta   90.00
_cell.angle_gamma   90.00
#
_symmetry.space_group_name_H-M   'P 1'
#
loop_
_entity.id
_entity.type
_entity.pdbx_description
1 polymer ?
#
loop_
_entity_poly.entity_id
_entity_poly.type
_entity_poly.pdbx_seq_one_letter_code
_entity_poly.pdbx_strand_id
1 'polypeptide(L)'
;MSGRVILSLAIHNHQPVGNFAHVFEAAYQQAYLPMADALARHPGIRVGLHYSGPLLDWLAQSHPDFFPRLRALVARDQVEVLTGGYDEPILAIIPDADKVGQIRKLTAYVQRQLGTRAQGLWLAERVWEPHLPKPIAQAGAEYTIVDDTHFLAAGLSDQDLAGYFVTEEDGALLKIFPSLKRLRYLIPWQPPDEVLRYLRAAEAAPGADAPVLLMGDDGEKFGLWPGTYALCWERGWIETFFSAVEAASDWLTVLPPGEAAQRPSEGRVYLPTASYDEMMEWVLPPDRAVEFSEITHRLADRGDPAVRYLRGGFWRQFLVKYPEINTMHKRMLRVSRKVHAMRAGPRRTQALEDLWAGQCNEPYWHGVFGGIYLPHIRRATFGHLIAAEALADRGRAAGTEQADLDGDGAPEVELASPAMVITADPQDGGGVVEWQWRAARVNLANVLSRRPEAYHRQLQQRPAVESTTPGVETIHSTRVRVKEPGLERLLIYDRYRRASFLDHVLAPDATAEAFARGEYQELGTFVTGPYEPTLTRAASGVAVALVRTGSVTVAGRSLLLRVEKQLAVSRRAPELTASYRLHNPGKERLAVRFGVETVWAVTDPASQILIDERSAPAREIAMAPLAGVVRFTDWGWPAAVSLRLPPGEVWLHPLETVSNSEAGFERIFQGVVCLCLWDVTLQPQESWKAALQCVLGEGISV
;
A
#
# COMPACT_ATOMS: atom_id res chain seq x y z
N MET A 1 18.89 31.14 -32.29
CA MET A 1 18.30 30.11 -33.20
C MET A 1 17.41 29.22 -32.34
N SER A 2 16.15 28.99 -32.68
CA SER A 2 15.30 28.06 -31.95
C SER A 2 15.88 26.65 -32.08
N GLY A 3 16.04 25.92 -30.99
CA GLY A 3 16.47 24.54 -31.01
C GLY A 3 15.50 23.68 -31.84
N ARG A 4 16.02 22.62 -32.46
CA ARG A 4 15.29 21.75 -33.38
C ARG A 4 14.66 20.53 -32.66
N VAL A 5 14.96 20.35 -31.36
CA VAL A 5 14.36 19.38 -30.43
C VAL A 5 14.20 20.07 -29.06
N ILE A 6 13.13 19.75 -28.37
CA ILE A 6 12.87 20.23 -27.01
C ILE A 6 12.93 19.04 -26.06
N LEU A 7 13.78 19.12 -25.05
CA LEU A 7 13.79 18.21 -23.90
C LEU A 7 12.97 18.85 -22.77
N SER A 8 12.03 18.11 -22.21
CA SER A 8 11.30 18.50 -21.01
C SER A 8 11.51 17.46 -19.91
N LEU A 9 11.91 17.91 -18.72
CA LEU A 9 12.17 17.06 -17.58
C LEU A 9 11.19 17.39 -16.45
N ALA A 10 10.55 16.39 -15.90
CA ALA A 10 9.72 16.48 -14.70
C ALA A 10 10.23 15.48 -13.66
N ILE A 11 10.65 15.97 -12.50
CA ILE A 11 11.22 15.16 -11.43
C ILE A 11 10.27 15.16 -10.25
N HIS A 12 9.86 13.96 -9.84
CA HIS A 12 8.94 13.73 -8.74
C HIS A 12 9.68 13.32 -7.48
N ASN A 13 9.46 14.02 -6.38
CA ASN A 13 10.09 13.75 -5.09
C ASN A 13 9.01 13.43 -4.05
N HIS A 14 9.10 12.27 -3.44
CA HIS A 14 8.09 11.80 -2.52
C HIS A 14 8.67 10.94 -1.39
N GLN A 15 8.09 11.08 -0.20
CA GLN A 15 8.27 10.15 0.90
C GLN A 15 6.91 9.91 1.56
N PRO A 16 6.55 8.63 1.82
CA PRO A 16 5.21 8.29 2.27
C PRO A 16 4.92 8.67 3.70
N VAL A 17 3.63 8.87 3.98
CA VAL A 17 3.11 9.04 5.34
C VAL A 17 3.48 7.82 6.18
N GLY A 18 4.09 8.06 7.35
CA GLY A 18 4.50 6.99 8.28
C GLY A 18 5.86 6.36 8.00
N ASN A 19 6.61 6.87 7.01
CA ASN A 19 7.97 6.43 6.80
C ASN A 19 8.91 6.96 7.92
N PHE A 20 10.07 6.33 8.06
CA PHE A 20 11.02 6.66 9.12
C PHE A 20 11.80 7.94 8.81
N ALA A 21 12.07 8.77 9.83
CA ALA A 21 12.80 10.03 9.66
C ALA A 21 14.19 9.86 9.03
N HIS A 22 14.89 8.76 9.30
CA HIS A 22 16.20 8.49 8.70
C HIS A 22 16.12 8.21 7.18
N VAL A 23 14.97 7.72 6.67
CA VAL A 23 14.75 7.51 5.22
C VAL A 23 14.55 8.86 4.53
N PHE A 24 13.75 9.76 5.12
CA PHE A 24 13.61 11.14 4.65
C PHE A 24 14.97 11.84 4.59
N GLU A 25 15.78 11.72 5.66
CA GLU A 25 17.11 12.32 5.72
C GLU A 25 18.03 11.75 4.65
N ALA A 26 18.04 10.43 4.46
CA ALA A 26 18.84 9.79 3.41
C ALA A 26 18.44 10.29 2.01
N ALA A 27 17.13 10.37 1.72
CA ALA A 27 16.62 10.88 0.45
C ALA A 27 17.00 12.35 0.23
N TYR A 28 16.89 13.17 1.27
CA TYR A 28 17.32 14.58 1.20
C TYR A 28 18.80 14.71 0.87
N GLN A 29 19.66 14.03 1.60
CA GLN A 29 21.12 14.14 1.44
C GLN A 29 21.63 13.51 0.14
N GLN A 30 21.01 12.43 -0.30
CA GLN A 30 21.50 11.66 -1.44
C GLN A 30 20.87 12.03 -2.79
N ALA A 31 19.63 12.59 -2.77
CA ALA A 31 18.91 12.90 -4.00
C ALA A 31 18.48 14.36 -4.10
N TYR A 32 17.71 14.89 -3.15
CA TYR A 32 17.01 16.18 -3.33
C TYR A 32 17.95 17.38 -3.23
N LEU A 33 18.82 17.42 -2.24
CA LEU A 33 19.79 18.49 -2.06
C LEU A 33 20.83 18.50 -3.19
N PRO A 34 21.47 17.37 -3.55
CA PRO A 34 22.42 17.35 -4.67
C PRO A 34 21.81 17.77 -6.01
N MET A 35 20.54 17.40 -6.28
CA MET A 35 19.86 17.82 -7.50
C MET A 35 19.59 19.33 -7.52
N ALA A 36 19.14 19.91 -6.41
CA ALA A 36 18.93 21.35 -6.31
C ALA A 36 20.25 22.13 -6.49
N ASP A 37 21.37 21.63 -5.93
CA ASP A 37 22.68 22.23 -6.08
C ASP A 37 23.23 22.07 -7.51
N ALA A 38 22.98 20.94 -8.19
CA ALA A 38 23.34 20.76 -9.61
C ALA A 38 22.56 21.74 -10.50
N LEU A 39 21.25 21.86 -10.32
CA LEU A 39 20.43 22.84 -11.05
C LEU A 39 20.93 24.27 -10.81
N ALA A 40 21.40 24.58 -9.60
CA ALA A 40 21.94 25.90 -9.29
C ALA A 40 23.22 26.22 -10.10
N ARG A 41 24.03 25.20 -10.43
CA ARG A 41 25.26 25.34 -11.23
C ARG A 41 24.99 25.35 -12.73
N HIS A 42 23.86 24.78 -13.18
CA HIS A 42 23.51 24.64 -14.60
C HIS A 42 22.25 25.44 -14.96
N PRO A 43 22.36 26.78 -15.13
CA PRO A 43 21.19 27.62 -15.37
C PRO A 43 20.49 27.38 -16.72
N GLY A 44 21.15 26.72 -17.67
CA GLY A 44 20.54 26.28 -18.93
C GLY A 44 19.64 25.07 -18.80
N ILE A 45 19.68 24.35 -17.68
CA ILE A 45 18.80 23.20 -17.40
C ILE A 45 17.55 23.69 -16.67
N ARG A 46 16.42 23.64 -17.36
CA ARG A 46 15.10 24.08 -16.85
C ARG A 46 14.18 22.89 -16.69
N VAL A 47 13.56 22.72 -15.51
CA VAL A 47 12.84 21.49 -15.15
C VAL A 47 11.54 21.77 -14.42
N GLY A 48 10.59 20.79 -14.48
CA GLY A 48 9.49 20.68 -13.54
C GLY A 48 9.91 19.89 -12.30
N LEU A 49 9.63 20.40 -11.09
CA LEU A 49 9.84 19.68 -9.85
C LEU A 49 8.53 19.49 -9.10
N HIS A 50 8.23 18.27 -8.72
CA HIS A 50 7.14 17.94 -7.79
C HIS A 50 7.72 17.53 -6.44
N TYR A 51 7.10 17.98 -5.37
CA TYR A 51 7.34 17.54 -3.99
C TYR A 51 6.00 17.25 -3.34
N SER A 52 5.82 16.05 -2.79
CA SER A 52 4.61 15.73 -2.04
C SER A 52 4.51 16.51 -0.73
N GLY A 53 3.30 16.69 -0.22
CA GLY A 53 3.04 17.43 1.02
C GLY A 53 3.78 16.87 2.24
N PRO A 54 3.75 15.56 2.53
CA PRO A 54 4.52 14.96 3.64
C PRO A 54 6.01 15.26 3.56
N LEU A 55 6.59 15.23 2.35
CA LEU A 55 8.00 15.60 2.16
C LEU A 55 8.24 17.09 2.41
N LEU A 56 7.36 17.96 1.91
CA LEU A 56 7.47 19.42 2.14
C LEU A 56 7.30 19.78 3.61
N ASP A 57 6.41 19.12 4.33
CA ASP A 57 6.22 19.34 5.77
C ASP A 57 7.46 18.91 6.57
N TRP A 58 8.04 17.76 6.20
CA TRP A 58 9.29 17.30 6.82
C TRP A 58 10.46 18.26 6.51
N LEU A 59 10.61 18.69 5.26
CA LEU A 59 11.63 19.68 4.87
C LEU A 59 11.45 21.01 5.62
N ALA A 60 10.22 21.47 5.81
CA ALA A 60 9.96 22.71 6.57
C ALA A 60 10.39 22.62 8.03
N GLN A 61 10.34 21.43 8.61
CA GLN A 61 10.72 21.19 10.01
C GLN A 61 12.22 20.92 10.17
N SER A 62 12.79 20.07 9.28
CA SER A 62 14.15 19.55 9.43
C SER A 62 15.19 20.34 8.62
N HIS A 63 14.83 20.86 7.43
CA HIS A 63 15.72 21.57 6.52
C HIS A 63 15.07 22.85 5.95
N PRO A 64 14.67 23.81 6.79
CA PRO A 64 13.99 25.03 6.33
C PRO A 64 14.82 25.89 5.37
N ASP A 65 16.14 25.74 5.38
CA ASP A 65 17.09 26.38 4.46
C ASP A 65 17.01 25.85 3.01
N PHE A 66 16.34 24.74 2.78
CA PHE A 66 16.08 24.21 1.45
C PHE A 66 15.10 25.10 0.64
N PHE A 67 14.11 25.71 1.31
CA PHE A 67 13.12 26.56 0.64
C PHE A 67 13.72 27.84 -0.02
N PRO A 68 14.63 28.58 0.60
CA PRO A 68 15.35 29.67 -0.08
C PRO A 68 16.05 29.21 -1.37
N ARG A 69 16.64 28.00 -1.39
CA ARG A 69 17.27 27.45 -2.61
C ARG A 69 16.24 27.22 -3.72
N LEU A 70 15.12 26.57 -3.40
CA LEU A 70 14.04 26.36 -4.35
C LEU A 70 13.46 27.69 -4.86
N ARG A 71 13.22 28.65 -3.98
CA ARG A 71 12.75 29.99 -4.36
C ARG A 71 13.69 30.70 -5.33
N ALA A 72 15.02 30.56 -5.12
CA ALA A 72 15.99 31.14 -6.02
C ALA A 72 15.95 30.51 -7.43
N LEU A 73 15.71 29.20 -7.53
CA LEU A 73 15.53 28.48 -8.80
C LEU A 73 14.23 28.90 -9.50
N VAL A 74 13.13 29.02 -8.76
CA VAL A 74 11.83 29.48 -9.26
C VAL A 74 11.90 30.94 -9.74
N ALA A 75 12.53 31.83 -8.97
CA ALA A 75 12.60 33.26 -9.29
C ALA A 75 13.37 33.57 -10.58
N ARG A 76 14.19 32.66 -11.08
CA ARG A 76 14.90 32.79 -12.37
C ARG A 76 14.30 31.93 -13.48
N ASP A 77 13.04 31.49 -13.30
CA ASP A 77 12.30 30.67 -14.26
C ASP A 77 13.00 29.35 -14.64
N GLN A 78 13.90 28.86 -13.78
CA GLN A 78 14.60 27.61 -14.01
C GLN A 78 13.79 26.40 -13.55
N VAL A 79 13.00 26.55 -12.50
CA VAL A 79 12.17 25.51 -11.94
C VAL A 79 10.70 25.90 -11.99
N GLU A 80 9.91 25.12 -12.68
CA GLU A 80 8.47 25.07 -12.53
C GLU A 80 8.12 24.11 -11.39
N VAL A 81 7.25 24.51 -10.45
CA VAL A 81 6.80 23.62 -9.38
C VAL A 81 5.46 23.02 -9.77
N LEU A 82 5.39 21.69 -9.76
CA LEU A 82 4.16 20.95 -10.06
C LEU A 82 3.33 20.75 -8.78
N THR A 83 2.01 20.69 -8.94
CA THR A 83 1.08 20.24 -7.92
C THR A 83 0.82 18.74 -8.04
N GLY A 84 0.03 18.19 -7.11
CA GLY A 84 -0.41 16.79 -7.05
C GLY A 84 -1.44 16.64 -5.93
N GLY A 85 -1.81 15.41 -5.59
CA GLY A 85 -2.46 15.14 -4.31
C GLY A 85 -1.49 15.44 -3.17
N TYR A 86 -1.93 16.19 -2.13
CA TYR A 86 -1.03 16.62 -1.06
C TYR A 86 -0.33 15.44 -0.39
N ASP A 87 -1.09 14.41 -0.03
CA ASP A 87 -0.59 13.19 0.61
C ASP A 87 -0.33 12.06 -0.41
N GLU A 88 -0.13 12.40 -1.68
CA GLU A 88 0.21 11.50 -2.79
C GLU A 88 -0.77 10.32 -2.97
N PRO A 89 -2.09 10.54 -3.03
CA PRO A 89 -3.05 9.46 -3.25
C PRO A 89 -3.05 8.99 -4.70
N ILE A 90 -3.42 7.73 -4.94
CA ILE A 90 -3.90 7.30 -6.25
C ILE A 90 -5.23 8.01 -6.52
N LEU A 91 -5.21 9.06 -7.34
CA LEU A 91 -6.39 9.89 -7.55
C LEU A 91 -7.59 9.08 -8.06
N ALA A 92 -7.36 8.07 -8.89
CA ALA A 92 -8.41 7.23 -9.47
C ALA A 92 -9.30 6.53 -8.44
N ILE A 93 -8.81 6.31 -7.21
CA ILE A 93 -9.50 5.48 -6.20
C ILE A 93 -10.10 6.25 -5.03
N ILE A 94 -9.87 7.57 -4.96
CA ILE A 94 -10.44 8.42 -3.92
C ILE A 94 -11.63 9.21 -4.45
N PRO A 95 -12.55 9.70 -3.61
CA PRO A 95 -13.68 10.53 -4.03
C PRO A 95 -13.25 11.86 -4.65
N ASP A 96 -14.06 12.42 -5.57
CA ASP A 96 -13.73 13.68 -6.28
C ASP A 96 -13.53 14.85 -5.33
N ALA A 97 -14.31 14.94 -4.24
CA ALA A 97 -14.13 15.97 -3.23
C ALA A 97 -12.74 15.93 -2.58
N ASP A 98 -12.19 14.73 -2.37
CA ASP A 98 -10.85 14.54 -1.83
C ASP A 98 -9.77 14.83 -2.87
N LYS A 99 -9.96 14.41 -4.15
CA LYS A 99 -9.07 14.77 -5.26
C LYS A 99 -8.88 16.28 -5.32
N VAL A 100 -9.98 16.99 -5.46
CA VAL A 100 -9.99 18.47 -5.56
C VAL A 100 -9.41 19.12 -4.31
N GLY A 101 -9.74 18.59 -3.13
CA GLY A 101 -9.27 19.11 -1.84
C GLY A 101 -7.75 19.00 -1.70
N GLN A 102 -7.19 17.83 -1.96
CA GLN A 102 -5.76 17.56 -1.86
C GLN A 102 -4.94 18.34 -2.89
N ILE A 103 -5.40 18.40 -4.16
CA ILE A 103 -4.70 19.15 -5.21
C ILE A 103 -4.68 20.65 -4.85
N ARG A 104 -5.80 21.21 -4.40
CA ARG A 104 -5.85 22.62 -3.97
C ARG A 104 -4.98 22.88 -2.75
N LYS A 105 -4.90 21.95 -1.81
CA LYS A 105 -4.04 22.06 -0.62
C LYS A 105 -2.57 22.18 -1.02
N LEU A 106 -2.08 21.31 -1.91
CA LEU A 106 -0.69 21.36 -2.38
C LEU A 106 -0.42 22.62 -3.21
N THR A 107 -1.33 22.99 -4.14
CA THR A 107 -1.22 24.22 -4.92
C THR A 107 -1.11 25.46 -4.02
N ALA A 108 -1.95 25.54 -2.98
CA ALA A 108 -1.92 26.64 -2.04
C ALA A 108 -0.64 26.63 -1.17
N TYR A 109 -0.12 25.46 -0.82
CA TYR A 109 1.16 25.33 -0.10
C TYR A 109 2.32 25.84 -0.96
N VAL A 110 2.42 25.42 -2.21
CA VAL A 110 3.42 25.85 -3.17
C VAL A 110 3.37 27.37 -3.34
N GLN A 111 2.18 27.94 -3.53
CA GLN A 111 2.02 29.39 -3.66
C GLN A 111 2.52 30.16 -2.43
N ARG A 112 2.20 29.67 -1.22
CA ARG A 112 2.65 30.33 0.04
C ARG A 112 4.15 30.21 0.28
N GLN A 113 4.73 29.04 0.00
CA GLN A 113 6.12 28.75 0.36
C GLN A 113 7.12 29.12 -0.72
N LEU A 114 6.73 28.99 -1.98
CA LEU A 114 7.63 29.18 -3.12
C LEU A 114 7.29 30.40 -4.01
N GLY A 115 6.14 31.06 -3.76
CA GLY A 115 5.74 32.28 -4.45
C GLY A 115 5.25 32.08 -5.88
N THR A 116 5.05 30.84 -6.33
CA THR A 116 4.59 30.50 -7.68
C THR A 116 3.30 29.71 -7.65
N ARG A 117 2.47 29.83 -8.70
CA ARG A 117 1.27 29.00 -8.88
C ARG A 117 1.62 27.76 -9.69
N ALA A 118 1.43 26.60 -9.12
CA ALA A 118 1.55 25.33 -9.84
C ALA A 118 0.41 25.17 -10.85
N GLN A 119 0.72 24.90 -12.11
CA GLN A 119 -0.23 24.66 -13.21
C GLN A 119 -0.24 23.20 -13.63
N GLY A 120 0.91 22.52 -13.59
CA GLY A 120 1.04 21.10 -13.90
C GLY A 120 0.78 20.23 -12.70
N LEU A 121 0.25 19.03 -12.94
CA LEU A 121 -0.03 18.03 -11.92
C LEU A 121 0.83 16.78 -12.15
N TRP A 122 1.54 16.33 -11.10
CA TRP A 122 2.07 14.99 -11.04
C TRP A 122 0.96 14.02 -10.65
N LEU A 123 0.73 13.01 -11.48
CA LEU A 123 -0.26 11.96 -11.22
C LEU A 123 0.43 10.79 -10.51
N ALA A 124 0.09 10.60 -9.23
CA ALA A 124 0.68 9.53 -8.40
C ALA A 124 0.62 8.19 -9.11
N GLU A 125 1.77 7.50 -9.19
CA GLU A 125 1.95 6.21 -9.85
C GLU A 125 1.43 6.17 -11.30
N ARG A 126 1.20 7.33 -11.92
CA ARG A 126 0.66 7.47 -13.28
C ARG A 126 -0.60 6.63 -13.52
N VAL A 127 -1.36 6.34 -12.45
CA VAL A 127 -2.62 5.59 -12.53
C VAL A 127 -3.70 6.47 -13.12
N TRP A 128 -4.11 6.11 -14.33
CA TRP A 128 -5.10 6.85 -15.09
C TRP A 128 -6.44 6.10 -15.19
N GLU A 129 -7.52 6.85 -14.99
CA GLU A 129 -8.89 6.45 -15.37
C GLU A 129 -9.57 7.60 -16.12
N PRO A 130 -10.46 7.31 -17.08
CA PRO A 130 -11.06 8.32 -17.97
C PRO A 130 -11.82 9.47 -17.27
N HIS A 131 -12.29 9.27 -16.03
CA HIS A 131 -12.99 10.30 -15.24
C HIS A 131 -12.08 11.37 -14.62
N LEU A 132 -10.75 11.20 -14.66
CA LEU A 132 -9.80 12.09 -13.98
C LEU A 132 -9.70 13.52 -14.54
N PRO A 133 -9.86 13.78 -15.85
CA PRO A 133 -9.76 15.15 -16.37
C PRO A 133 -10.64 16.15 -15.63
N LYS A 134 -11.88 15.79 -15.34
CA LYS A 134 -12.84 16.67 -14.68
C LYS A 134 -12.41 17.14 -13.28
N PRO A 135 -12.16 16.29 -12.29
CA PRO A 135 -11.71 16.74 -10.98
C PRO A 135 -10.35 17.44 -11.00
N ILE A 136 -9.42 17.03 -11.88
CA ILE A 136 -8.11 17.67 -12.02
C ILE A 136 -8.27 19.13 -12.53
N ALA A 137 -9.04 19.33 -13.60
CA ALA A 137 -9.33 20.67 -14.13
C ALA A 137 -10.11 21.52 -13.12
N GLN A 138 -11.08 20.94 -12.41
CA GLN A 138 -11.82 21.63 -11.33
C GLN A 138 -10.93 22.06 -10.17
N ALA A 139 -9.85 21.33 -9.90
CA ALA A 139 -8.87 21.72 -8.91
C ALA A 139 -7.97 22.88 -9.38
N GLY A 140 -7.92 23.16 -10.69
CA GLY A 140 -7.20 24.28 -11.29
C GLY A 140 -5.87 23.88 -11.93
N ALA A 141 -5.59 22.59 -12.11
CA ALA A 141 -4.46 22.12 -12.89
C ALA A 141 -4.80 22.15 -14.39
N GLU A 142 -3.82 22.48 -15.23
CA GLU A 142 -3.97 22.66 -16.67
C GLU A 142 -3.45 21.48 -17.47
N TYR A 143 -2.47 20.75 -16.90
CA TYR A 143 -1.89 19.58 -17.55
C TYR A 143 -1.45 18.52 -16.52
N THR A 144 -1.27 17.30 -17.01
CA THR A 144 -0.68 16.19 -16.26
C THR A 144 0.26 15.37 -17.14
N ILE A 145 1.03 14.49 -16.50
CA ILE A 145 2.00 13.60 -17.14
C ILE A 145 1.60 12.16 -16.80
N VAL A 146 1.54 11.30 -17.82
CA VAL A 146 1.32 9.86 -17.65
C VAL A 146 2.36 9.07 -18.45
N ASP A 147 2.43 7.77 -18.25
CA ASP A 147 3.37 6.92 -18.97
C ASP A 147 2.99 6.81 -20.47
N ASP A 148 3.98 6.64 -21.35
CA ASP A 148 3.74 6.51 -22.80
C ASP A 148 2.92 5.26 -23.14
N THR A 149 2.95 4.22 -22.32
CA THR A 149 2.11 3.03 -22.47
C THR A 149 0.62 3.33 -22.53
N HIS A 150 0.15 4.41 -21.89
CA HIS A 150 -1.25 4.84 -21.97
C HIS A 150 -1.64 5.23 -23.40
N PHE A 151 -0.73 5.91 -24.10
CA PHE A 151 -0.92 6.39 -25.47
C PHE A 151 -0.79 5.25 -26.48
N LEU A 152 0.22 4.39 -26.31
CA LEU A 152 0.37 3.17 -27.11
C LEU A 152 -0.86 2.28 -26.98
N ALA A 153 -1.41 2.19 -25.79
CA ALA A 153 -2.66 1.50 -25.49
C ALA A 153 -3.89 2.15 -26.16
N ALA A 154 -3.85 3.44 -26.48
CA ALA A 154 -4.90 4.14 -27.25
C ALA A 154 -4.70 4.00 -28.76
N GLY A 155 -3.65 3.31 -29.22
CA GLY A 155 -3.39 3.03 -30.64
C GLY A 155 -2.41 3.99 -31.31
N LEU A 156 -1.76 4.89 -30.54
CA LEU A 156 -0.67 5.73 -31.05
C LEU A 156 0.61 4.89 -31.23
N SER A 157 1.56 5.40 -32.01
CA SER A 157 2.89 4.81 -32.17
C SER A 157 3.95 5.66 -31.46
N ASP A 158 5.15 5.10 -31.26
CA ASP A 158 6.27 5.85 -30.68
C ASP A 158 6.59 7.15 -31.42
N GLN A 159 6.29 7.22 -32.73
CA GLN A 159 6.52 8.40 -33.57
C GLN A 159 5.50 9.52 -33.29
N ASP A 160 4.35 9.19 -32.70
CA ASP A 160 3.28 10.15 -32.39
C ASP A 160 3.46 10.78 -31.02
N LEU A 161 4.45 10.32 -30.18
CA LEU A 161 4.56 10.68 -28.77
C LEU A 161 5.43 11.93 -28.52
N ALA A 162 5.56 12.81 -29.49
CA ALA A 162 6.25 14.07 -29.34
C ALA A 162 5.26 15.21 -29.02
N GLY A 163 5.35 15.81 -27.84
CA GLY A 163 4.44 16.87 -27.42
C GLY A 163 3.36 16.45 -26.45
N TYR A 164 2.27 17.20 -26.39
CA TYR A 164 1.13 16.90 -25.54
C TYR A 164 -0.16 16.75 -26.37
N PHE A 165 -1.10 16.04 -25.79
CA PHE A 165 -2.44 15.86 -26.32
C PHE A 165 -3.47 16.55 -25.43
N VAL A 166 -4.67 16.75 -25.98
CA VAL A 166 -5.83 17.25 -25.22
C VAL A 166 -6.78 16.09 -24.99
N THR A 167 -7.20 15.91 -23.76
CA THR A 167 -8.28 15.01 -23.36
C THR A 167 -9.35 15.79 -22.60
N GLU A 168 -10.51 15.18 -22.36
CA GLU A 168 -11.58 15.83 -21.62
C GLU A 168 -12.50 14.81 -20.93
N GLU A 169 -13.23 15.27 -19.93
CA GLU A 169 -14.34 14.56 -19.33
C GLU A 169 -15.43 15.55 -18.98
N ASP A 170 -16.64 15.30 -19.49
CA ASP A 170 -17.82 16.15 -19.28
C ASP A 170 -17.54 17.65 -19.62
N GLY A 171 -16.79 17.87 -20.71
CA GLY A 171 -16.39 19.20 -21.20
C GLY A 171 -15.24 19.87 -20.44
N ALA A 172 -14.69 19.24 -19.40
CA ALA A 172 -13.54 19.74 -18.69
C ALA A 172 -12.25 19.28 -19.39
N LEU A 173 -11.53 20.22 -20.03
CA LEU A 173 -10.32 19.97 -20.80
C LEU A 173 -9.11 19.78 -19.88
N LEU A 174 -8.21 18.87 -20.27
CA LEU A 174 -6.91 18.65 -19.64
C LEU A 174 -5.86 18.36 -20.72
N LYS A 175 -4.70 19.02 -20.65
CA LYS A 175 -3.55 18.68 -21.46
C LYS A 175 -2.84 17.48 -20.83
N ILE A 176 -2.33 16.54 -21.64
CA ILE A 176 -1.72 15.33 -21.14
C ILE A 176 -0.46 14.98 -21.92
N PHE A 177 0.67 14.84 -21.20
CA PHE A 177 1.97 14.51 -21.77
C PHE A 177 2.29 13.01 -21.62
N PRO A 178 2.85 12.36 -22.66
CA PRO A 178 3.52 11.08 -22.48
C PRO A 178 4.89 11.28 -21.82
N SER A 179 5.17 10.58 -20.73
CA SER A 179 6.52 10.39 -20.22
C SER A 179 7.16 9.24 -20.97
N LEU A 180 8.20 9.54 -21.74
CA LEU A 180 8.82 8.57 -22.65
C LEU A 180 9.63 7.53 -21.87
N LYS A 181 9.17 6.28 -21.89
CA LYS A 181 9.84 5.14 -21.26
C LYS A 181 11.31 5.05 -21.70
N ARG A 182 11.59 5.31 -22.97
CA ARG A 182 12.96 5.27 -23.49
C ARG A 182 13.89 6.26 -22.77
N LEU A 183 13.46 7.50 -22.53
CA LEU A 183 14.22 8.47 -21.76
C LEU A 183 14.41 8.05 -20.30
N ARG A 184 13.37 7.49 -19.68
CA ARG A 184 13.43 6.95 -18.30
C ARG A 184 14.49 5.85 -18.15
N TYR A 185 14.70 5.02 -19.21
CA TYR A 185 15.70 3.94 -19.23
C TYR A 185 17.07 4.38 -19.72
N LEU A 186 17.18 5.53 -20.40
CA LEU A 186 18.46 6.12 -20.73
C LEU A 186 19.05 6.90 -19.53
N ILE A 187 18.24 7.71 -18.86
CA ILE A 187 18.63 8.62 -17.78
C ILE A 187 18.40 7.96 -16.41
N PRO A 188 19.43 7.79 -15.53
CA PRO A 188 20.87 8.05 -15.72
C PRO A 188 21.66 6.79 -16.14
N TRP A 189 21.02 5.73 -16.63
CA TRP A 189 21.59 4.37 -16.76
C TRP A 189 22.55 4.21 -17.93
N GLN A 190 22.43 5.06 -18.95
CA GLN A 190 23.29 5.05 -20.14
C GLN A 190 24.21 6.27 -20.12
N PRO A 191 25.35 6.24 -20.84
CA PRO A 191 26.21 7.42 -20.99
C PRO A 191 25.43 8.61 -21.56
N PRO A 192 25.73 9.85 -21.13
CA PRO A 192 25.06 11.07 -21.64
C PRO A 192 25.02 11.18 -23.17
N ASP A 193 26.06 10.73 -23.87
CA ASP A 193 26.12 10.74 -25.35
C ASP A 193 25.03 9.86 -26.00
N GLU A 194 24.62 8.79 -25.34
CA GLU A 194 23.51 7.94 -25.80
C GLU A 194 22.17 8.70 -25.70
N VAL A 195 21.99 9.44 -24.61
CA VAL A 195 20.80 10.31 -24.42
C VAL A 195 20.75 11.37 -25.51
N LEU A 196 21.87 12.09 -25.74
CA LEU A 196 21.95 13.12 -26.78
C LEU A 196 21.75 12.53 -28.18
N ARG A 197 22.27 11.34 -28.44
CA ARG A 197 22.04 10.65 -29.72
C ARG A 197 20.58 10.32 -29.95
N TYR A 198 19.88 9.84 -28.90
CA TYR A 198 18.44 9.58 -28.96
C TYR A 198 17.64 10.87 -29.23
N LEU A 199 17.95 11.95 -28.51
CA LEU A 199 17.30 13.24 -28.71
C LEU A 199 17.55 13.77 -30.14
N ARG A 200 18.78 13.67 -30.64
CA ARG A 200 19.14 14.14 -31.98
C ARG A 200 18.45 13.36 -33.10
N ALA A 201 18.16 12.08 -32.87
CA ALA A 201 17.41 11.28 -33.83
C ALA A 201 15.95 11.74 -34.03
N ALA A 202 15.41 12.49 -33.07
CA ALA A 202 14.06 13.09 -33.14
C ALA A 202 14.09 14.52 -33.71
N GLU A 203 15.23 15.04 -34.18
CA GLU A 203 15.39 16.40 -34.65
C GLU A 203 14.44 16.69 -35.83
N ALA A 204 13.64 17.76 -35.71
CA ALA A 204 12.72 18.19 -36.75
C ALA A 204 13.42 18.58 -38.04
N ALA A 205 12.79 18.39 -39.19
CA ALA A 205 13.23 18.93 -40.45
C ALA A 205 13.29 20.46 -40.41
N PRO A 206 14.18 21.12 -41.21
CA PRO A 206 14.23 22.58 -41.25
C PRO A 206 12.87 23.20 -41.59
N GLY A 207 12.42 24.09 -40.71
CA GLY A 207 11.13 24.82 -40.88
C GLY A 207 9.93 24.09 -40.27
N ALA A 208 10.08 22.88 -39.72
CA ALA A 208 9.06 22.21 -38.93
C ALA A 208 9.13 22.63 -37.45
N ASP A 209 8.03 22.45 -36.72
CA ASP A 209 7.99 22.65 -35.27
C ASP A 209 8.92 21.65 -34.57
N ALA A 210 9.63 22.12 -33.55
CA ALA A 210 10.51 21.28 -32.75
C ALA A 210 9.69 20.32 -31.89
N PRO A 211 9.88 18.99 -31.97
CA PRO A 211 9.21 18.02 -31.16
C PRO A 211 9.59 18.17 -29.68
N VAL A 212 8.63 17.94 -28.78
CA VAL A 212 8.86 17.93 -27.32
C VAL A 212 8.98 16.50 -26.84
N LEU A 213 10.13 16.13 -26.33
CA LEU A 213 10.38 14.84 -25.70
C LEU A 213 10.38 15.01 -24.18
N LEU A 214 9.40 14.43 -23.49
CA LEU A 214 9.26 14.58 -22.05
C LEU A 214 9.70 13.33 -21.32
N MET A 215 10.49 13.50 -20.25
CA MET A 215 10.75 12.49 -19.21
C MET A 215 10.15 12.95 -17.90
N GLY A 216 9.23 12.16 -17.34
CA GLY A 216 8.74 12.29 -15.97
C GLY A 216 9.15 11.05 -15.17
N ASP A 217 9.91 11.22 -14.08
CA ASP A 217 10.39 10.09 -13.26
C ASP A 217 10.70 10.52 -11.82
N ASP A 218 10.98 9.53 -10.95
CA ASP A 218 11.24 9.72 -9.53
C ASP A 218 12.59 10.37 -9.28
N GLY A 219 12.63 11.33 -8.36
CA GLY A 219 13.85 12.00 -7.95
C GLY A 219 14.78 11.11 -7.12
N GLU A 220 14.22 10.15 -6.39
CA GLU A 220 14.94 9.14 -5.63
C GLU A 220 15.86 8.29 -6.50
N LYS A 221 15.52 8.12 -7.76
CA LYS A 221 16.33 7.49 -8.79
C LYS A 221 17.74 8.12 -8.92
N PHE A 222 17.85 9.42 -8.62
CA PHE A 222 19.10 10.17 -8.76
C PHE A 222 19.95 10.18 -7.47
N GLY A 223 19.92 9.13 -6.68
CA GLY A 223 20.80 9.00 -5.53
C GLY A 223 20.37 8.03 -4.45
N LEU A 224 19.08 7.77 -4.30
CA LEU A 224 18.59 6.88 -3.23
C LEU A 224 18.53 5.41 -3.68
N TRP A 225 18.25 5.15 -4.96
CA TRP A 225 18.21 3.77 -5.45
C TRP A 225 19.60 3.11 -5.40
N PRO A 226 19.70 1.77 -5.22
CA PRO A 226 20.98 1.10 -5.06
C PRO A 226 22.01 1.43 -6.13
N GLY A 227 23.16 1.97 -5.69
CA GLY A 227 24.28 2.34 -6.57
C GLY A 227 24.12 3.66 -7.33
N THR A 228 22.97 4.32 -7.27
CA THR A 228 22.73 5.55 -8.05
C THR A 228 23.42 6.77 -7.46
N TYR A 229 23.66 6.82 -6.15
CA TYR A 229 24.47 7.89 -5.56
C TYR A 229 25.87 7.93 -6.16
N ALA A 230 26.55 6.80 -6.19
CA ALA A 230 27.87 6.68 -6.78
C ALA A 230 27.86 7.01 -8.29
N LEU A 231 26.81 6.62 -9.02
CA LEU A 231 26.67 6.93 -10.45
C LEU A 231 26.43 8.41 -10.69
N CYS A 232 25.40 8.97 -10.06
CA CYS A 232 24.92 10.32 -10.35
C CYS A 232 25.86 11.40 -9.83
N TRP A 233 26.40 11.21 -8.61
CA TRP A 233 27.11 12.25 -7.89
C TRP A 233 28.61 12.00 -7.78
N GLU A 234 29.08 10.82 -7.33
CA GLU A 234 30.52 10.57 -7.17
C GLU A 234 31.23 10.44 -8.51
N ARG A 235 30.63 9.74 -9.49
CA ARG A 235 31.15 9.63 -10.86
C ARG A 235 30.74 10.78 -11.77
N GLY A 236 29.89 11.69 -11.27
CA GLY A 236 29.53 12.93 -11.95
C GLY A 236 28.64 12.76 -13.20
N TRP A 237 27.80 11.73 -13.25
CA TRP A 237 26.92 11.51 -14.40
C TRP A 237 25.99 12.71 -14.64
N ILE A 238 25.39 13.30 -13.59
CA ILE A 238 24.50 14.46 -13.69
C ILE A 238 25.24 15.68 -14.20
N GLU A 239 26.41 15.99 -13.67
CA GLU A 239 27.24 17.12 -14.12
C GLU A 239 27.64 16.98 -15.60
N THR A 240 28.03 15.76 -16.02
CA THR A 240 28.38 15.47 -17.40
C THR A 240 27.16 15.60 -18.32
N PHE A 241 26.02 15.10 -17.92
CA PHE A 241 24.79 15.18 -18.70
C PHE A 241 24.31 16.63 -18.84
N PHE A 242 24.23 17.38 -17.74
CA PHE A 242 23.81 18.78 -17.79
C PHE A 242 24.74 19.64 -18.62
N SER A 243 26.08 19.50 -18.46
CA SER A 243 27.04 20.18 -19.27
C SER A 243 26.92 19.84 -20.77
N ALA A 244 26.67 18.56 -21.10
CA ALA A 244 26.52 18.14 -22.49
C ALA A 244 25.20 18.67 -23.10
N VAL A 245 24.11 18.75 -22.34
CA VAL A 245 22.85 19.38 -22.77
C VAL A 245 23.03 20.89 -23.01
N GLU A 246 23.69 21.60 -22.10
CA GLU A 246 23.97 23.04 -22.27
C GLU A 246 24.88 23.31 -23.48
N ALA A 247 25.88 22.45 -23.72
CA ALA A 247 26.75 22.54 -24.90
C ALA A 247 26.01 22.30 -26.23
N ALA A 248 24.89 21.58 -26.19
CA ALA A 248 24.05 21.26 -27.37
C ALA A 248 23.00 22.33 -27.70
N SER A 249 23.08 23.52 -27.10
CA SER A 249 22.09 24.62 -27.20
C SER A 249 21.84 25.15 -28.63
N ASP A 250 22.66 24.78 -29.58
CA ASP A 250 22.49 25.12 -31.02
C ASP A 250 21.36 24.31 -31.69
N TRP A 251 20.99 23.14 -31.15
CA TRP A 251 19.97 22.26 -31.68
C TRP A 251 18.98 21.73 -30.62
N LEU A 252 19.35 21.79 -29.34
CA LEU A 252 18.53 21.27 -28.22
C LEU A 252 18.10 22.43 -27.31
N THR A 253 16.82 22.53 -27.06
CA THR A 253 16.22 23.47 -26.08
C THR A 253 15.68 22.72 -24.89
N VAL A 254 15.89 23.22 -23.68
CA VAL A 254 15.31 22.64 -22.46
C VAL A 254 14.18 23.54 -21.97
N LEU A 255 12.96 23.00 -21.88
CA LEU A 255 11.78 23.73 -21.39
C LEU A 255 11.13 22.99 -20.22
N PRO A 256 10.67 23.71 -19.18
CA PRO A 256 9.78 23.11 -18.20
C PRO A 256 8.47 22.65 -18.86
N PRO A 257 7.76 21.64 -18.30
CA PRO A 257 6.54 21.12 -18.89
C PRO A 257 5.46 22.17 -19.14
N GLY A 258 5.29 23.16 -18.27
CA GLY A 258 4.31 24.24 -18.42
C GLY A 258 4.57 25.14 -19.61
N GLU A 259 5.85 25.44 -19.93
CA GLU A 259 6.18 26.17 -21.16
C GLU A 259 6.00 25.28 -22.41
N ALA A 260 6.37 24.01 -22.32
CA ALA A 260 6.09 23.03 -23.38
C ALA A 260 4.58 22.91 -23.67
N ALA A 261 3.73 23.04 -22.66
CA ALA A 261 2.26 23.02 -22.76
C ALA A 261 1.67 24.26 -23.43
N GLN A 262 2.45 25.31 -23.72
CA GLN A 262 2.00 26.50 -24.49
C GLN A 262 2.21 26.33 -26.00
N ARG A 263 2.87 25.28 -26.44
CA ARG A 263 3.01 24.97 -27.87
C ARG A 263 1.70 24.41 -28.44
N PRO A 264 1.56 24.28 -29.76
CA PRO A 264 0.44 23.55 -30.34
C PRO A 264 0.33 22.11 -29.82
N SER A 265 -0.89 21.61 -29.64
CA SER A 265 -1.10 20.20 -29.26
C SER A 265 -0.94 19.29 -30.46
N GLU A 266 -0.52 18.06 -30.23
CA GLU A 266 -0.45 16.99 -31.25
C GLU A 266 -1.86 16.47 -31.64
N GLY A 267 -2.89 16.86 -30.89
CA GLY A 267 -4.27 16.49 -31.17
C GLY A 267 -5.04 16.09 -29.94
N ARG A 268 -6.14 15.37 -30.17
CA ARG A 268 -7.00 14.86 -29.09
C ARG A 268 -6.74 13.36 -28.87
N VAL A 269 -6.76 12.95 -27.60
CA VAL A 269 -6.67 11.55 -27.23
C VAL A 269 -7.63 11.22 -26.09
N TYR A 270 -8.22 10.02 -26.10
CA TYR A 270 -8.93 9.43 -24.97
C TYR A 270 -8.13 8.19 -24.54
N LEU A 271 -7.53 8.29 -23.38
CA LEU A 271 -6.70 7.20 -22.84
C LEU A 271 -7.58 6.20 -22.08
N PRO A 272 -7.36 4.90 -22.29
CA PRO A 272 -8.04 3.87 -21.49
C PRO A 272 -7.50 3.85 -20.06
N THR A 273 -8.22 3.17 -19.16
CA THR A 273 -7.69 2.83 -17.83
C THR A 273 -6.36 2.10 -17.97
N ALA A 274 -5.31 2.66 -17.40
CA ALA A 274 -3.95 2.12 -17.47
C ALA A 274 -3.05 2.67 -16.35
N SER A 275 -1.88 2.07 -16.21
CA SER A 275 -0.71 2.56 -15.47
C SER A 275 0.55 2.20 -16.26
N TYR A 276 1.74 2.34 -15.69
CA TYR A 276 2.96 1.89 -16.38
C TYR A 276 3.03 0.35 -16.45
N ASP A 277 3.83 -0.17 -17.40
CA ASP A 277 3.86 -1.60 -17.75
C ASP A 277 4.08 -2.51 -16.55
N GLU A 278 5.04 -2.17 -15.68
CA GLU A 278 5.41 -2.98 -14.54
C GLU A 278 4.25 -3.12 -13.55
N MET A 279 3.53 -2.03 -13.27
CA MET A 279 2.35 -2.08 -12.39
C MET A 279 1.23 -2.92 -13.00
N MET A 280 1.04 -2.84 -14.32
CA MET A 280 0.03 -3.66 -15.02
C MET A 280 0.37 -5.16 -14.98
N GLU A 281 1.65 -5.54 -14.83
CA GLU A 281 2.07 -6.92 -14.57
C GLU A 281 1.87 -7.30 -13.10
N TRP A 282 2.34 -6.45 -12.15
CA TRP A 282 2.31 -6.74 -10.70
C TRP A 282 0.90 -6.96 -10.15
N VAL A 283 -0.08 -6.33 -10.72
CA VAL A 283 -1.48 -6.44 -10.29
C VAL A 283 -2.11 -7.80 -10.65
N LEU A 284 -1.54 -8.53 -11.59
CA LEU A 284 -2.06 -9.83 -12.01
C LEU A 284 -1.88 -10.90 -10.91
N PRO A 285 -2.74 -11.94 -10.89
CA PRO A 285 -2.47 -13.13 -10.10
C PRO A 285 -1.09 -13.71 -10.43
N PRO A 286 -0.35 -14.29 -9.48
CA PRO A 286 1.05 -14.66 -9.65
C PRO A 286 1.36 -15.50 -10.91
N ASP A 287 0.58 -16.54 -11.16
CA ASP A 287 0.78 -17.40 -12.35
C ASP A 287 0.49 -16.66 -13.66
N ARG A 288 -0.48 -15.74 -13.64
CA ARG A 288 -0.82 -14.92 -14.82
C ARG A 288 0.20 -13.83 -15.06
N ALA A 289 0.79 -13.25 -14.01
CA ALA A 289 1.90 -12.30 -14.13
C ALA A 289 3.11 -12.96 -14.81
N VAL A 290 3.45 -14.18 -14.39
CA VAL A 290 4.55 -14.94 -15.02
C VAL A 290 4.24 -15.27 -16.49
N GLU A 291 3.05 -15.78 -16.79
CA GLU A 291 2.62 -16.08 -18.15
C GLU A 291 2.65 -14.82 -19.05
N PHE A 292 2.15 -13.70 -18.53
CA PHE A 292 2.16 -12.40 -19.21
C PHE A 292 3.58 -11.94 -19.53
N SER A 293 4.48 -12.00 -18.55
CA SER A 293 5.89 -11.65 -18.69
C SER A 293 6.59 -12.51 -19.75
N GLU A 294 6.39 -13.83 -19.71
CA GLU A 294 6.95 -14.77 -20.70
C GLU A 294 6.46 -14.50 -22.12
N ILE A 295 5.16 -14.19 -22.29
CA ILE A 295 4.58 -13.87 -23.60
C ILE A 295 5.15 -12.54 -24.11
N THR A 296 5.20 -11.52 -23.26
CA THR A 296 5.69 -10.18 -23.61
C THR A 296 7.14 -10.23 -24.06
N HIS A 297 8.02 -10.89 -23.31
CA HIS A 297 9.42 -11.05 -23.68
C HIS A 297 9.58 -11.80 -25.00
N ARG A 298 8.86 -12.92 -25.17
CA ARG A 298 8.93 -13.72 -26.41
C ARG A 298 8.51 -12.94 -27.67
N LEU A 299 7.51 -12.06 -27.57
CA LEU A 299 7.08 -11.23 -28.68
C LEU A 299 8.07 -10.08 -28.93
N ALA A 300 8.57 -9.45 -27.86
CA ALA A 300 9.57 -8.40 -27.95
C ALA A 300 10.87 -8.90 -28.60
N ASP A 301 11.38 -10.07 -28.19
CA ASP A 301 12.59 -10.70 -28.74
C ASP A 301 12.47 -11.02 -30.26
N ARG A 302 11.23 -11.26 -30.72
CA ARG A 302 10.94 -11.50 -32.14
C ARG A 302 10.67 -10.22 -32.93
N GLY A 303 10.61 -9.07 -32.26
CA GLY A 303 10.18 -7.83 -32.91
C GLY A 303 8.72 -7.88 -33.40
N ASP A 304 7.88 -8.69 -32.75
CA ASP A 304 6.48 -8.87 -33.17
C ASP A 304 5.66 -7.64 -32.78
N PRO A 305 5.03 -6.94 -33.72
CA PRO A 305 4.24 -5.74 -33.42
C PRO A 305 3.03 -6.02 -32.52
N ALA A 306 2.61 -7.27 -32.34
CA ALA A 306 1.53 -7.64 -31.43
C ALA A 306 1.84 -7.28 -29.96
N VAL A 307 3.12 -7.15 -29.58
CA VAL A 307 3.53 -6.77 -28.23
C VAL A 307 2.88 -5.46 -27.77
N ARG A 308 2.67 -4.50 -28.69
CA ARG A 308 2.04 -3.20 -28.39
C ARG A 308 0.58 -3.29 -27.95
N TYR A 309 -0.11 -4.40 -28.26
CA TYR A 309 -1.52 -4.63 -27.90
C TYR A 309 -1.68 -5.50 -26.66
N LEU A 310 -0.58 -6.02 -26.11
CA LEU A 310 -0.62 -6.74 -24.86
C LEU A 310 -0.84 -5.77 -23.71
N ARG A 311 -1.73 -6.16 -22.81
CA ARG A 311 -1.99 -5.42 -21.58
C ARG A 311 -2.08 -6.38 -20.41
N GLY A 312 -1.48 -6.00 -19.30
CA GLY A 312 -1.69 -6.63 -18.02
C GLY A 312 -3.04 -6.25 -17.42
N GLY A 313 -3.09 -6.20 -16.11
CA GLY A 313 -4.25 -5.74 -15.37
C GLY A 313 -4.27 -4.22 -15.19
N PHE A 314 -5.22 -3.73 -14.37
CA PHE A 314 -5.26 -2.33 -13.97
C PHE A 314 -5.32 -2.22 -12.44
N TRP A 315 -4.97 -1.08 -11.91
CA TRP A 315 -4.71 -0.87 -10.49
C TRP A 315 -5.79 -1.44 -9.55
N ARG A 316 -7.09 -1.31 -9.89
CA ARG A 316 -8.19 -1.80 -9.03
C ARG A 316 -8.13 -3.29 -8.74
N GLN A 317 -7.41 -4.08 -9.53
CA GLN A 317 -7.23 -5.51 -9.29
C GLN A 317 -6.33 -5.80 -8.06
N PHE A 318 -5.58 -4.82 -7.56
CA PHE A 318 -4.94 -4.94 -6.24
C PHE A 318 -5.98 -5.13 -5.12
N LEU A 319 -7.19 -4.57 -5.25
CA LEU A 319 -8.29 -4.77 -4.30
C LEU A 319 -8.77 -6.23 -4.29
N VAL A 320 -8.64 -6.95 -5.41
CA VAL A 320 -8.98 -8.37 -5.51
C VAL A 320 -7.82 -9.24 -5.06
N LYS A 321 -6.59 -8.91 -5.49
CA LYS A 321 -5.37 -9.67 -5.15
C LYS A 321 -5.07 -9.64 -3.65
N TYR A 322 -5.39 -8.52 -2.97
CA TYR A 322 -5.11 -8.29 -1.54
C TYR A 322 -6.39 -7.87 -0.79
N PRO A 323 -7.11 -8.81 -0.17
CA PRO A 323 -8.30 -8.47 0.63
C PRO A 323 -8.02 -7.43 1.73
N GLU A 324 -6.80 -7.40 2.26
CA GLU A 324 -6.38 -6.42 3.27
C GLU A 324 -6.32 -4.99 2.68
N ILE A 325 -5.89 -4.83 1.42
CA ILE A 325 -5.97 -3.55 0.71
C ILE A 325 -7.44 -3.16 0.52
N ASN A 326 -8.29 -4.12 0.10
CA ASN A 326 -9.72 -3.86 -0.11
C ASN A 326 -10.38 -3.36 1.16
N THR A 327 -10.17 -4.05 2.29
CA THR A 327 -10.70 -3.61 3.60
C THR A 327 -10.26 -2.19 3.95
N MET A 328 -8.97 -1.86 3.80
CA MET A 328 -8.43 -0.52 4.08
C MET A 328 -9.02 0.52 3.13
N HIS A 329 -9.12 0.23 1.82
CA HIS A 329 -9.71 1.11 0.82
C HIS A 329 -11.19 1.39 1.09
N LYS A 330 -11.99 0.36 1.39
CA LYS A 330 -13.41 0.57 1.68
C LYS A 330 -13.62 1.31 2.99
N ARG A 331 -12.77 1.08 4.00
CA ARG A 331 -12.75 1.90 5.21
C ARG A 331 -12.46 3.36 4.89
N MET A 332 -11.46 3.65 4.07
CA MET A 332 -11.12 5.00 3.62
C MET A 332 -12.32 5.69 2.95
N LEU A 333 -13.02 5.01 2.05
CA LEU A 333 -14.23 5.56 1.38
C LEU A 333 -15.36 5.85 2.37
N ARG A 334 -15.56 5.00 3.38
CA ARG A 334 -16.56 5.21 4.44
C ARG A 334 -16.19 6.39 5.32
N VAL A 335 -14.92 6.50 5.72
CA VAL A 335 -14.42 7.62 6.51
C VAL A 335 -14.57 8.93 5.74
N SER A 336 -14.22 8.95 4.44
CA SER A 336 -14.42 10.13 3.58
C SER A 336 -15.88 10.59 3.60
N ARG A 337 -16.85 9.70 3.40
CA ARG A 337 -18.28 10.04 3.47
C ARG A 337 -18.68 10.64 4.83
N LYS A 338 -18.19 10.05 5.95
CA LYS A 338 -18.46 10.55 7.30
C LYS A 338 -17.88 11.95 7.52
N VAL A 339 -16.63 12.17 7.09
CA VAL A 339 -15.92 13.46 7.25
C VAL A 339 -16.57 14.56 6.42
N HIS A 340 -16.93 14.26 5.15
CA HIS A 340 -17.61 15.23 4.29
C HIS A 340 -19.02 15.59 4.78
N ALA A 341 -19.70 14.70 5.51
CA ALA A 341 -21.00 14.97 6.14
C ALA A 341 -20.89 15.82 7.43
N MET A 342 -19.69 16.07 7.96
CA MET A 342 -19.49 16.92 9.14
C MET A 342 -19.80 18.39 8.81
N ARG A 343 -20.31 19.13 9.80
CA ARG A 343 -20.42 20.58 9.68
C ARG A 343 -19.04 21.23 9.55
N ALA A 344 -18.96 22.27 8.72
CA ALA A 344 -17.73 23.05 8.56
C ALA A 344 -17.24 23.60 9.92
N GLY A 345 -15.93 23.60 10.13
CA GLY A 345 -15.28 24.07 11.35
C GLY A 345 -13.99 23.33 11.66
N PRO A 346 -13.28 23.72 12.71
CA PRO A 346 -11.93 23.20 13.01
C PRO A 346 -11.86 21.68 13.12
N ARG A 347 -12.90 21.05 13.70
CA ARG A 347 -12.96 19.57 13.82
C ARG A 347 -13.02 18.87 12.45
N ARG A 348 -13.80 19.43 11.49
CA ARG A 348 -13.84 18.89 10.13
C ARG A 348 -12.52 19.10 9.42
N THR A 349 -11.90 20.27 9.60
CA THR A 349 -10.57 20.54 9.02
C THR A 349 -9.55 19.51 9.50
N GLN A 350 -9.49 19.27 10.82
CA GLN A 350 -8.59 18.25 11.38
C GLN A 350 -8.91 16.84 10.85
N ALA A 351 -10.21 16.49 10.73
CA ALA A 351 -10.61 15.20 10.20
C ALA A 351 -10.26 15.04 8.71
N LEU A 352 -10.28 16.12 7.91
CA LEU A 352 -9.83 16.12 6.52
C LEU A 352 -8.31 15.91 6.42
N GLU A 353 -7.51 16.55 7.29
CA GLU A 353 -6.06 16.32 7.34
C GLU A 353 -5.73 14.85 7.61
N ASP A 354 -6.36 14.27 8.63
CA ASP A 354 -6.18 12.84 8.95
C ASP A 354 -6.72 11.93 7.82
N LEU A 355 -7.87 12.24 7.21
CA LEU A 355 -8.41 11.48 6.09
C LEU A 355 -7.44 11.45 4.91
N TRP A 356 -6.93 12.62 4.51
CA TRP A 356 -6.04 12.75 3.36
C TRP A 356 -4.71 12.06 3.60
N ALA A 357 -4.12 12.16 4.80
CA ALA A 357 -2.94 11.38 5.18
C ALA A 357 -3.21 9.86 5.12
N GLY A 358 -4.44 9.42 5.46
CA GLY A 358 -4.89 8.04 5.29
C GLY A 358 -5.17 7.62 3.85
N GLN A 359 -5.04 8.52 2.86
CA GLN A 359 -5.17 8.25 1.43
C GLN A 359 -3.82 8.16 0.71
N CYS A 360 -2.69 8.29 1.43
CA CYS A 360 -1.34 8.10 0.89
C CYS A 360 -1.24 6.73 0.19
N ASN A 361 -0.64 6.70 -1.00
CA ASN A 361 -0.83 5.59 -1.94
C ASN A 361 -0.15 4.27 -1.56
N GLU A 362 1.03 4.29 -0.93
CA GLU A 362 1.92 3.13 -0.80
C GLU A 362 1.25 1.88 -0.23
N PRO A 363 0.45 1.92 0.85
CA PRO A 363 -0.14 0.70 1.39
C PRO A 363 -1.32 0.16 0.57
N TYR A 364 -1.74 0.85 -0.49
CA TYR A 364 -2.87 0.42 -1.34
C TYR A 364 -2.46 -0.39 -2.56
N TRP A 365 -1.18 -0.72 -2.71
CA TRP A 365 -0.66 -1.53 -3.81
C TRP A 365 0.65 -2.23 -3.42
N HIS A 366 1.22 -3.02 -4.33
CA HIS A 366 2.51 -3.68 -4.15
C HIS A 366 3.29 -3.74 -5.46
N GLY A 367 4.57 -3.39 -5.36
CA GLY A 367 5.57 -3.48 -6.40
C GLY A 367 6.96 -3.61 -5.77
N VAL A 368 8.01 -3.17 -6.46
CA VAL A 368 9.40 -3.27 -5.96
C VAL A 368 9.70 -2.40 -4.74
N PHE A 369 8.82 -1.48 -4.36
CA PHE A 369 9.01 -0.58 -3.20
C PHE A 369 8.36 -1.09 -1.91
N GLY A 370 7.97 -2.36 -1.85
CA GLY A 370 7.40 -2.99 -0.68
C GLY A 370 5.89 -2.77 -0.50
N GLY A 371 5.39 -1.55 -0.66
CA GLY A 371 3.96 -1.25 -0.63
C GLY A 371 3.25 -1.81 0.59
N ILE A 372 2.15 -2.58 0.37
CA ILE A 372 1.36 -3.18 1.44
C ILE A 372 2.17 -4.10 2.38
N TYR A 373 3.31 -4.63 1.93
CA TYR A 373 4.14 -5.50 2.77
C TYR A 373 4.84 -4.74 3.90
N LEU A 374 4.88 -3.40 3.89
CA LEU A 374 5.48 -2.57 4.93
C LEU A 374 4.49 -2.31 6.09
N PRO A 375 4.61 -2.98 7.24
CA PRO A 375 3.61 -2.89 8.32
C PRO A 375 3.52 -1.51 8.94
N HIS A 376 4.62 -0.75 9.00
CA HIS A 376 4.63 0.61 9.57
C HIS A 376 3.84 1.60 8.70
N ILE A 377 3.87 1.47 7.37
CA ILE A 377 3.10 2.30 6.44
C ILE A 377 1.60 1.98 6.57
N ARG A 378 1.22 0.67 6.56
CA ARG A 378 -0.17 0.27 6.79
C ARG A 378 -0.70 0.78 8.13
N ARG A 379 0.12 0.68 9.18
CA ARG A 379 -0.23 1.18 10.51
C ARG A 379 -0.48 2.69 10.52
N ALA A 380 0.39 3.48 9.90
CA ALA A 380 0.22 4.92 9.79
C ALA A 380 -1.08 5.29 9.06
N THR A 381 -1.35 4.65 7.93
CA THR A 381 -2.58 4.84 7.14
C THR A 381 -3.83 4.53 7.97
N PHE A 382 -3.90 3.34 8.59
CA PHE A 382 -5.03 3.02 9.49
C PHE A 382 -5.12 4.00 10.67
N GLY A 383 -3.98 4.42 11.24
CA GLY A 383 -3.95 5.37 12.33
C GLY A 383 -4.63 6.70 12.00
N HIS A 384 -4.37 7.21 10.80
CA HIS A 384 -5.00 8.42 10.28
C HIS A 384 -6.49 8.21 9.96
N LEU A 385 -6.86 7.10 9.33
CA LEU A 385 -8.27 6.77 9.08
C LEU A 385 -9.07 6.64 10.38
N ILE A 386 -8.53 5.96 11.39
CA ILE A 386 -9.14 5.82 12.71
C ILE A 386 -9.30 7.19 13.39
N ALA A 387 -8.28 8.06 13.31
CA ALA A 387 -8.34 9.41 13.87
C ALA A 387 -9.44 10.26 13.21
N ALA A 388 -9.50 10.25 11.87
CA ALA A 388 -10.53 10.95 11.10
C ALA A 388 -11.94 10.45 11.45
N GLU A 389 -12.12 9.11 11.52
CA GLU A 389 -13.39 8.48 11.86
C GLU A 389 -13.82 8.80 13.30
N ALA A 390 -12.89 8.76 14.26
CA ALA A 390 -13.17 9.10 15.66
C ALA A 390 -13.64 10.56 15.82
N LEU A 391 -13.09 11.49 15.04
CA LEU A 391 -13.55 12.87 14.98
C LEU A 391 -14.97 13.00 14.39
N ALA A 392 -15.26 12.23 13.34
CA ALA A 392 -16.59 12.24 12.72
C ALA A 392 -17.65 11.57 13.60
N ASP A 393 -17.29 10.53 14.33
CA ASP A 393 -18.20 9.79 15.22
C ASP A 393 -18.31 10.40 16.64
N ARG A 394 -17.61 11.49 16.93
CA ARG A 394 -17.60 12.08 18.27
C ARG A 394 -19.02 12.44 18.75
N GLY A 395 -19.41 11.87 19.88
CA GLY A 395 -20.73 12.03 20.49
C GLY A 395 -21.75 10.99 19.99
N ARG A 396 -21.38 10.07 19.12
CA ARG A 396 -22.24 8.94 18.77
C ARG A 396 -22.22 7.89 19.87
N ALA A 397 -23.39 7.29 20.13
CA ALA A 397 -23.50 6.15 21.02
C ALA A 397 -22.97 4.88 20.34
N ALA A 398 -22.71 3.83 21.15
CA ALA A 398 -22.40 2.52 20.62
C ALA A 398 -23.56 2.01 19.73
N GLY A 399 -23.20 1.43 18.59
CA GLY A 399 -24.13 0.97 17.55
C GLY A 399 -23.64 -0.25 16.80
N THR A 400 -24.56 -0.82 16.03
CA THR A 400 -24.30 -1.93 15.09
C THR A 400 -24.73 -1.54 13.69
N GLU A 401 -23.97 -1.98 12.70
CA GLU A 401 -24.33 -1.86 11.28
C GLU A 401 -24.14 -3.23 10.63
N GLN A 402 -25.06 -3.63 9.76
CA GLN A 402 -24.91 -4.79 8.90
C GLN A 402 -25.09 -4.31 7.46
N ALA A 403 -24.03 -4.37 6.68
CA ALA A 403 -23.98 -3.90 5.30
C ALA A 403 -22.79 -4.55 4.58
N ASP A 404 -22.85 -4.59 3.27
CA ASP A 404 -21.69 -4.92 2.42
C ASP A 404 -20.64 -3.78 2.56
N LEU A 405 -19.64 -4.02 3.40
CA LEU A 405 -18.65 -3.02 3.78
C LEU A 405 -17.39 -3.10 2.92
N ASP A 406 -17.12 -4.25 2.32
CA ASP A 406 -15.94 -4.47 1.51
C ASP A 406 -16.24 -4.61 -0.01
N GLY A 407 -17.53 -4.67 -0.38
CA GLY A 407 -17.99 -4.64 -1.77
C GLY A 407 -17.90 -6.00 -2.45
N ASP A 408 -18.06 -7.11 -1.70
CA ASP A 408 -18.03 -8.46 -2.23
C ASP A 408 -19.45 -9.02 -2.51
N GLY A 409 -20.50 -8.29 -2.10
CA GLY A 409 -21.91 -8.66 -2.25
C GLY A 409 -22.51 -9.37 -1.04
N ALA A 410 -21.73 -9.64 0.01
CA ALA A 410 -22.17 -10.19 1.28
C ALA A 410 -22.09 -9.14 2.41
N PRO A 411 -22.99 -9.18 3.41
CA PRO A 411 -22.95 -8.18 4.47
C PRO A 411 -22.01 -8.57 5.61
N GLU A 412 -21.06 -7.69 5.94
CA GLU A 412 -20.31 -7.71 7.20
C GLU A 412 -21.15 -7.13 8.34
N VAL A 413 -20.70 -7.37 9.55
CA VAL A 413 -21.25 -6.79 10.78
C VAL A 413 -20.22 -5.90 11.47
N GLU A 414 -20.52 -4.61 11.57
CA GLU A 414 -19.72 -3.67 12.35
C GLU A 414 -20.35 -3.45 13.73
N LEU A 415 -19.53 -3.59 14.78
CA LEU A 415 -19.86 -3.20 16.15
C LEU A 415 -18.98 -2.02 16.54
N ALA A 416 -19.59 -0.88 16.81
CA ALA A 416 -18.87 0.36 17.13
C ALA A 416 -19.19 0.87 18.53
N SER A 417 -18.16 1.34 19.24
CA SER A 417 -18.25 2.09 20.48
C SER A 417 -17.31 3.31 20.45
N PRO A 418 -17.40 4.23 21.40
CA PRO A 418 -16.41 5.32 21.51
C PRO A 418 -14.96 4.84 21.63
N ALA A 419 -14.72 3.65 22.18
CA ALA A 419 -13.37 3.12 22.44
C ALA A 419 -12.83 2.26 21.30
N MET A 420 -13.68 1.52 20.58
CA MET A 420 -13.28 0.57 19.56
C MET A 420 -14.33 0.36 18.47
N VAL A 421 -13.89 -0.14 17.33
CA VAL A 421 -14.73 -0.66 16.26
C VAL A 421 -14.21 -2.04 15.87
N ILE A 422 -15.11 -3.02 15.69
CA ILE A 422 -14.76 -4.29 15.07
C ILE A 422 -15.65 -4.52 13.85
N THR A 423 -15.08 -5.14 12.82
CA THR A 423 -15.81 -5.62 11.65
C THR A 423 -15.65 -7.14 11.57
N ALA A 424 -16.74 -7.86 11.68
CA ALA A 424 -16.79 -9.30 11.51
C ALA A 424 -17.34 -9.64 10.13
N ASP A 425 -16.75 -10.65 9.49
CA ASP A 425 -17.18 -11.18 8.20
C ASP A 425 -17.91 -12.53 8.41
N PRO A 426 -19.23 -12.55 8.37
CA PRO A 426 -20.00 -13.79 8.56
C PRO A 426 -19.77 -14.80 7.44
N GLN A 427 -19.40 -14.40 6.24
CA GLN A 427 -19.24 -15.31 5.11
C GLN A 427 -17.91 -16.04 5.13
N ASP A 428 -16.85 -15.43 5.74
CA ASP A 428 -15.53 -16.04 5.85
C ASP A 428 -15.19 -16.36 7.33
N GLY A 429 -15.70 -17.51 7.81
CA GLY A 429 -15.42 -18.02 9.15
C GLY A 429 -16.02 -17.20 10.31
N GLY A 430 -16.81 -16.16 10.03
CA GLY A 430 -17.25 -15.19 11.03
C GLY A 430 -16.06 -14.53 11.74
N GLY A 431 -14.94 -14.36 11.03
CA GLY A 431 -13.71 -13.77 11.52
C GLY A 431 -13.81 -12.26 11.69
N VAL A 432 -13.05 -11.69 12.63
CA VAL A 432 -12.87 -10.23 12.77
C VAL A 432 -11.73 -9.80 11.88
N VAL A 433 -12.06 -9.12 10.79
CA VAL A 433 -11.12 -8.64 9.74
C VAL A 433 -10.57 -7.26 10.01
N GLU A 434 -11.21 -6.49 10.89
CA GLU A 434 -10.75 -5.17 11.33
C GLU A 434 -11.09 -4.98 12.81
N TRP A 435 -10.13 -4.47 13.58
CA TRP A 435 -10.26 -4.27 15.02
C TRP A 435 -9.55 -2.98 15.44
N GLN A 436 -10.29 -1.87 15.44
CA GLN A 436 -9.77 -0.56 15.77
C GLN A 436 -9.73 -0.33 17.27
N TRP A 437 -8.55 0.03 17.79
CA TRP A 437 -8.37 0.64 19.09
C TRP A 437 -8.21 2.16 18.92
N ARG A 438 -9.30 2.90 19.15
CA ARG A 438 -9.36 4.33 18.81
C ARG A 438 -8.35 5.19 19.59
N ALA A 439 -8.13 4.92 20.89
CA ALA A 439 -7.17 5.67 21.69
C ALA A 439 -5.72 5.50 21.23
N ALA A 440 -5.39 4.31 20.73
CA ALA A 440 -4.07 3.99 20.18
C ALA A 440 -3.94 4.32 18.69
N ARG A 441 -5.04 4.62 17.99
CA ARG A 441 -5.09 4.77 16.53
C ARG A 441 -4.50 3.56 15.81
N VAL A 442 -4.85 2.36 16.24
CA VAL A 442 -4.33 1.10 15.72
C VAL A 442 -5.46 0.19 15.30
N ASN A 443 -5.30 -0.48 14.17
CA ASN A 443 -6.09 -1.67 13.80
C ASN A 443 -5.31 -2.90 14.25
N LEU A 444 -5.76 -3.57 15.32
CA LEU A 444 -5.10 -4.73 15.92
C LEU A 444 -5.09 -5.95 14.99
N ALA A 445 -6.04 -6.03 14.05
CA ALA A 445 -6.12 -7.10 13.05
C ALA A 445 -5.36 -6.76 11.75
N ASN A 446 -4.58 -5.67 11.70
CA ASN A 446 -3.84 -5.23 10.53
C ASN A 446 -2.58 -6.08 10.28
N VAL A 447 -2.77 -7.35 10.01
CA VAL A 447 -1.74 -8.29 9.54
C VAL A 447 -1.91 -8.56 8.06
N LEU A 448 -0.88 -9.09 7.39
CA LEU A 448 -0.94 -9.50 6.00
C LEU A 448 -0.82 -11.02 5.90
N SER A 449 -1.82 -11.67 5.30
CA SER A 449 -1.77 -13.11 5.04
C SER A 449 -0.64 -13.44 4.05
N ARG A 450 0.01 -14.59 4.25
CA ARG A 450 1.10 -15.06 3.40
C ARG A 450 0.53 -15.63 2.11
N ARG A 451 0.96 -15.11 0.98
CA ARG A 451 0.47 -15.53 -0.34
C ARG A 451 1.60 -15.66 -1.36
N PRO A 452 1.41 -16.44 -2.43
CA PRO A 452 2.38 -16.50 -3.51
C PRO A 452 2.47 -15.15 -4.22
N GLU A 453 3.68 -14.81 -4.67
CA GLU A 453 3.96 -13.68 -5.55
C GLU A 453 4.75 -14.17 -6.77
N ALA A 454 4.60 -13.49 -7.91
CA ALA A 454 5.26 -13.89 -9.16
C ALA A 454 6.78 -13.98 -9.00
N TYR A 455 7.37 -13.05 -8.25
CA TYR A 455 8.81 -13.01 -8.00
C TYR A 455 9.33 -14.15 -7.10
N HIS A 456 8.49 -14.87 -6.35
CA HIS A 456 8.92 -16.02 -5.54
C HIS A 456 9.53 -17.14 -6.40
N ARG A 457 9.13 -17.27 -7.67
CA ARG A 457 9.75 -18.23 -8.59
C ARG A 457 11.25 -18.00 -8.76
N GLN A 458 11.72 -16.76 -8.68
CA GLN A 458 13.14 -16.45 -8.81
C GLN A 458 13.94 -17.07 -7.67
N LEU A 459 13.44 -17.04 -6.44
CA LEU A 459 14.09 -17.69 -5.28
C LEU A 459 14.11 -19.21 -5.36
N GLN A 460 13.10 -19.80 -6.02
CA GLN A 460 12.99 -21.25 -6.17
C GLN A 460 13.88 -21.82 -7.30
N GLN A 461 14.14 -21.02 -8.34
CA GLN A 461 14.77 -21.48 -9.59
C GLN A 461 16.25 -21.10 -9.70
N ARG A 462 16.77 -20.17 -8.91
CA ARG A 462 18.12 -19.63 -9.04
C ARG A 462 18.86 -19.68 -7.70
N PRO A 463 20.17 -20.04 -7.70
CA PRO A 463 20.98 -19.89 -6.49
C PRO A 463 21.01 -18.41 -6.08
N ALA A 464 20.62 -18.13 -4.85
CA ALA A 464 20.66 -16.79 -4.28
C ALA A 464 22.13 -16.37 -4.08
N VAL A 465 22.45 -15.14 -4.48
CA VAL A 465 23.76 -14.53 -4.24
C VAL A 465 23.58 -13.45 -3.18
N GLU A 466 24.32 -13.57 -2.07
CA GLU A 466 24.36 -12.51 -1.05
C GLU A 466 24.92 -11.23 -1.68
N SER A 467 24.22 -10.13 -1.47
CA SER A 467 24.58 -8.82 -2.02
C SER A 467 25.75 -8.23 -1.22
N THR A 468 26.98 -8.53 -1.64
CA THR A 468 28.20 -7.97 -1.03
C THR A 468 28.79 -6.78 -1.78
N THR A 469 28.29 -6.42 -2.97
CA THR A 469 28.85 -5.32 -3.76
C THR A 469 27.73 -4.46 -4.36
N PRO A 470 27.73 -3.14 -4.13
CA PRO A 470 26.81 -2.21 -4.81
C PRO A 470 27.17 -2.12 -6.29
N GLY A 471 26.47 -2.79 -7.16
CA GLY A 471 26.51 -2.56 -8.60
C GLY A 471 25.38 -1.64 -9.02
N VAL A 472 25.61 -0.79 -10.00
CA VAL A 472 24.54 0.00 -10.63
C VAL A 472 23.70 -0.96 -11.46
N GLU A 473 22.50 -1.27 -10.98
CA GLU A 473 21.57 -2.16 -11.67
C GLU A 473 20.20 -1.51 -11.73
N THR A 474 19.51 -1.71 -12.84
CA THR A 474 18.11 -1.28 -12.99
C THR A 474 17.19 -2.26 -12.27
N ILE A 475 15.93 -1.87 -12.03
CA ILE A 475 14.87 -2.74 -11.49
C ILE A 475 14.63 -4.01 -12.33
N HIS A 476 15.20 -4.07 -13.54
CA HIS A 476 15.14 -5.21 -14.47
C HIS A 476 16.37 -6.12 -14.41
N SER A 477 17.23 -5.96 -13.40
CA SER A 477 18.40 -6.82 -13.22
C SER A 477 17.98 -8.29 -13.07
N THR A 478 18.67 -9.19 -13.79
CA THR A 478 18.40 -10.63 -13.76
C THR A 478 19.01 -11.35 -12.57
N ARG A 479 19.72 -10.65 -11.68
CA ARG A 479 20.38 -11.24 -10.51
C ARG A 479 19.41 -11.28 -9.34
N VAL A 480 19.27 -12.45 -8.73
CA VAL A 480 18.49 -12.63 -7.49
C VAL A 480 19.35 -12.19 -6.31
N ARG A 481 18.99 -11.04 -5.74
CA ARG A 481 19.63 -10.54 -4.51
C ARG A 481 18.80 -10.93 -3.30
N VAL A 482 19.44 -11.35 -2.23
CA VAL A 482 18.80 -11.65 -0.95
C VAL A 482 19.51 -10.88 0.17
N LYS A 483 18.73 -10.33 1.10
CA LYS A 483 19.28 -9.65 2.30
C LYS A 483 19.74 -10.64 3.37
N GLU A 484 19.22 -11.88 3.33
CA GLU A 484 19.58 -12.98 4.22
C GLU A 484 19.45 -14.32 3.49
N PRO A 485 20.27 -15.34 3.82
CA PRO A 485 20.16 -16.67 3.22
C PRO A 485 18.93 -17.43 3.72
N GLY A 486 18.43 -18.39 2.93
CA GLY A 486 17.37 -19.32 3.34
C GLY A 486 15.95 -18.79 3.18
N LEU A 487 15.75 -17.69 2.49
CA LEU A 487 14.41 -17.09 2.27
C LEU A 487 13.47 -18.05 1.52
N GLU A 488 14.01 -18.95 0.69
CA GLU A 488 13.22 -19.95 -0.03
C GLU A 488 12.46 -20.91 0.91
N ARG A 489 12.95 -21.11 2.14
CA ARG A 489 12.32 -21.96 3.17
C ARG A 489 11.18 -21.25 3.91
N LEU A 490 11.10 -19.92 3.75
CA LEU A 490 10.07 -19.07 4.34
C LEU A 490 8.93 -18.79 3.37
N LEU A 491 8.95 -19.39 2.17
CA LEU A 491 7.84 -19.31 1.20
C LEU A 491 6.69 -20.22 1.66
N ILE A 492 6.03 -19.80 2.74
CA ILE A 492 4.86 -20.42 3.33
C ILE A 492 3.63 -19.63 2.87
N TYR A 493 2.55 -20.31 2.47
CA TYR A 493 1.32 -19.68 2.00
C TYR A 493 0.15 -20.09 2.85
N ASP A 494 -0.66 -19.10 3.27
CA ASP A 494 -1.86 -19.34 4.06
C ASP A 494 -2.99 -19.88 3.18
N ARG A 495 -3.80 -20.80 3.73
CA ARG A 495 -4.93 -21.42 3.03
C ARG A 495 -6.19 -20.57 3.09
N TYR A 496 -6.21 -19.56 3.98
CA TYR A 496 -7.32 -18.66 4.25
C TYR A 496 -6.77 -17.29 4.67
N ARG A 497 -7.62 -16.28 4.62
CA ARG A 497 -7.29 -14.95 5.12
C ARG A 497 -7.11 -14.98 6.62
N ARG A 498 -5.98 -14.48 7.11
CA ARG A 498 -5.73 -14.34 8.55
C ARG A 498 -6.64 -13.27 9.14
N ALA A 499 -7.46 -13.69 10.11
CA ALA A 499 -8.37 -12.82 10.86
C ALA A 499 -8.44 -13.26 12.31
N SER A 500 -9.04 -12.46 13.19
CA SER A 500 -9.22 -12.85 14.60
C SER A 500 -10.53 -13.59 14.82
N PHE A 501 -10.54 -14.51 15.79
CA PHE A 501 -11.69 -15.35 16.16
C PHE A 501 -12.12 -16.33 15.07
N LEU A 502 -11.16 -16.88 14.31
CA LEU A 502 -11.39 -18.01 13.43
C LEU A 502 -11.42 -19.33 14.23
N ASP A 503 -12.34 -20.20 13.87
CA ASP A 503 -12.63 -21.42 14.62
C ASP A 503 -12.03 -22.65 13.94
N HIS A 504 -11.16 -23.37 14.65
CA HIS A 504 -10.45 -24.55 14.18
C HIS A 504 -10.93 -25.82 14.90
N VAL A 505 -10.90 -26.93 14.18
CA VAL A 505 -10.97 -28.28 14.76
C VAL A 505 -9.77 -29.06 14.26
N LEU A 506 -8.73 -29.10 15.06
CA LEU A 506 -7.45 -29.69 14.67
C LEU A 506 -7.41 -31.21 14.88
N ALA A 507 -6.58 -31.89 14.09
CA ALA A 507 -6.20 -33.28 14.36
C ALA A 507 -5.46 -33.36 15.72
N PRO A 508 -5.62 -34.46 16.50
CA PRO A 508 -5.00 -34.58 17.83
C PRO A 508 -3.46 -34.52 17.83
N ASP A 509 -2.83 -34.87 16.70
CA ASP A 509 -1.38 -34.87 16.49
C ASP A 509 -0.85 -33.57 15.88
N ALA A 510 -1.70 -32.56 15.68
CA ALA A 510 -1.26 -31.26 15.20
C ALA A 510 -0.27 -30.61 16.19
N THR A 511 0.81 -30.02 15.66
CA THR A 511 1.81 -29.30 16.44
C THR A 511 1.83 -27.80 16.10
N ALA A 512 2.38 -26.98 16.98
CA ALA A 512 2.51 -25.55 16.77
C ALA A 512 3.34 -25.22 15.52
N GLU A 513 4.39 -26.00 15.25
CA GLU A 513 5.25 -25.85 14.06
C GLU A 513 4.48 -26.18 12.77
N ALA A 514 3.71 -27.28 12.77
CA ALA A 514 2.90 -27.67 11.62
C ALA A 514 1.80 -26.62 11.37
N PHE A 515 1.20 -26.08 12.43
CA PHE A 515 0.22 -25.00 12.31
C PHE A 515 0.84 -23.71 11.73
N ALA A 516 2.01 -23.31 12.24
CA ALA A 516 2.74 -22.13 11.75
C ALA A 516 3.11 -22.24 10.26
N ARG A 517 3.39 -23.46 9.78
CA ARG A 517 3.75 -23.76 8.39
C ARG A 517 2.54 -24.02 7.48
N GLY A 518 1.31 -24.09 8.03
CA GLY A 518 0.12 -24.49 7.28
C GLY A 518 0.08 -25.98 6.88
N GLU A 519 0.90 -26.82 7.52
CA GLU A 519 1.08 -28.26 7.23
C GLU A 519 0.24 -29.16 8.17
N TYR A 520 -0.73 -28.60 8.86
CA TYR A 520 -1.64 -29.31 9.76
C TYR A 520 -2.90 -29.82 9.04
N GLN A 521 -3.58 -30.77 9.67
CA GLN A 521 -4.88 -31.25 9.22
C GLN A 521 -6.01 -30.52 9.98
N GLU A 522 -6.85 -29.78 9.22
CA GLU A 522 -8.11 -29.22 9.68
C GLU A 522 -9.20 -30.28 9.52
N LEU A 523 -9.89 -30.63 10.60
CA LEU A 523 -10.95 -31.63 10.63
C LEU A 523 -12.34 -31.00 10.51
N GLY A 524 -12.45 -29.69 10.79
CA GLY A 524 -13.70 -28.93 10.76
C GLY A 524 -13.92 -28.16 9.46
N THR A 525 -15.15 -27.68 9.26
CA THR A 525 -15.53 -26.82 8.13
C THR A 525 -15.84 -25.39 8.59
N PHE A 526 -15.16 -24.91 9.65
CA PHE A 526 -15.52 -23.65 10.32
C PHE A 526 -14.67 -22.46 9.89
N VAL A 527 -13.38 -22.67 9.60
CA VAL A 527 -12.38 -21.61 9.38
C VAL A 527 -12.82 -20.61 8.29
N THR A 528 -13.34 -21.10 7.17
CA THR A 528 -13.82 -20.29 6.04
C THR A 528 -15.32 -20.47 5.76
N GLY A 529 -16.00 -21.23 6.59
CA GLY A 529 -17.41 -21.53 6.37
C GLY A 529 -18.32 -20.39 6.83
N PRO A 530 -19.47 -20.14 6.15
CA PRO A 530 -20.36 -19.05 6.52
C PRO A 530 -21.07 -19.29 7.84
N TYR A 531 -21.22 -18.22 8.62
CA TYR A 531 -21.99 -18.16 9.86
C TYR A 531 -23.26 -17.31 9.66
N GLU A 532 -24.33 -17.67 10.29
CA GLU A 532 -25.57 -16.89 10.31
C GLU A 532 -25.48 -15.80 11.40
N PRO A 533 -25.49 -14.50 11.02
CA PRO A 533 -25.40 -13.42 11.98
C PRO A 533 -26.77 -13.05 12.55
N THR A 534 -26.79 -12.75 13.83
CA THR A 534 -27.95 -12.16 14.51
C THR A 534 -27.49 -11.03 15.41
N LEU A 535 -27.93 -9.79 15.10
CA LEU A 535 -27.61 -8.63 15.92
C LEU A 535 -28.37 -8.72 17.25
N THR A 536 -27.62 -8.57 18.33
CA THR A 536 -28.17 -8.60 19.69
C THR A 536 -27.75 -7.36 20.47
N ARG A 537 -28.58 -6.97 21.44
CA ARG A 537 -28.24 -5.93 22.40
C ARG A 537 -27.81 -6.59 23.70
N ALA A 538 -26.52 -6.48 24.02
CA ALA A 538 -26.07 -6.84 25.36
C ALA A 538 -26.42 -5.72 26.35
N ALA A 539 -26.67 -6.07 27.61
CA ALA A 539 -26.99 -5.06 28.67
C ALA A 539 -25.86 -4.02 28.82
N SER A 540 -24.61 -4.41 28.60
CA SER A 540 -23.40 -3.59 28.71
C SER A 540 -22.87 -3.05 27.39
N GLY A 541 -23.45 -3.43 26.21
CA GLY A 541 -22.83 -3.13 24.93
C GLY A 541 -23.68 -3.46 23.71
N VAL A 542 -23.01 -3.62 22.58
CA VAL A 542 -23.54 -4.07 21.31
C VAL A 542 -22.89 -5.41 20.94
N ALA A 543 -23.66 -6.32 20.33
CA ALA A 543 -23.16 -7.66 20.05
C ALA A 543 -23.75 -8.25 18.77
N VAL A 544 -23.02 -9.21 18.19
CA VAL A 544 -23.51 -10.12 17.15
C VAL A 544 -23.34 -11.57 17.62
N ALA A 545 -24.36 -12.37 17.44
CA ALA A 545 -24.28 -13.82 17.55
C ALA A 545 -24.06 -14.39 16.14
N LEU A 546 -23.07 -15.24 16.00
CA LEU A 546 -22.67 -15.94 14.78
C LEU A 546 -22.83 -17.43 15.00
N VAL A 547 -23.70 -18.10 14.22
CA VAL A 547 -24.04 -19.49 14.41
C VAL A 547 -23.79 -20.30 13.16
N ARG A 548 -23.10 -21.43 13.33
CA ARG A 548 -22.89 -22.41 12.25
C ARG A 548 -23.02 -23.83 12.76
N THR A 549 -23.73 -24.66 12.01
CA THR A 549 -23.66 -26.12 12.14
C THR A 549 -22.83 -26.66 10.99
N GLY A 550 -21.64 -27.16 11.30
CA GLY A 550 -20.65 -27.65 10.35
C GLY A 550 -20.34 -29.14 10.58
N SER A 551 -19.58 -29.74 9.69
CA SER A 551 -19.09 -31.10 9.81
C SER A 551 -17.69 -31.15 10.42
N VAL A 552 -17.41 -32.20 11.18
CA VAL A 552 -16.09 -32.55 11.73
C VAL A 552 -15.79 -33.99 11.34
N THR A 553 -14.62 -34.23 10.79
CA THR A 553 -14.15 -35.57 10.42
C THR A 553 -13.41 -36.22 11.59
N VAL A 554 -14.00 -37.22 12.22
CA VAL A 554 -13.40 -37.98 13.31
C VAL A 554 -13.32 -39.46 12.94
N ALA A 555 -12.13 -40.03 12.94
CA ALA A 555 -11.87 -41.43 12.56
C ALA A 555 -12.50 -41.81 11.20
N GLY A 556 -12.41 -40.96 10.20
CA GLY A 556 -12.96 -41.13 8.86
C GLY A 556 -14.48 -40.97 8.74
N ARG A 557 -15.16 -40.58 9.80
CA ARG A 557 -16.61 -40.33 9.85
C ARG A 557 -16.92 -38.84 9.96
N SER A 558 -17.90 -38.37 9.21
CA SER A 558 -18.40 -36.99 9.29
C SER A 558 -19.47 -36.88 10.38
N LEU A 559 -19.17 -36.13 11.44
CA LEU A 559 -20.06 -35.83 12.55
C LEU A 559 -20.44 -34.34 12.52
N LEU A 560 -21.59 -33.99 13.12
CA LEU A 560 -22.01 -32.59 13.20
C LEU A 560 -21.53 -31.95 14.50
N LEU A 561 -21.07 -30.71 14.37
CA LEU A 561 -20.78 -29.80 15.48
C LEU A 561 -21.51 -28.48 15.23
N ARG A 562 -22.18 -27.93 16.21
CA ARG A 562 -22.76 -26.60 16.17
C ARG A 562 -21.86 -25.65 16.99
N VAL A 563 -21.36 -24.63 16.35
CA VAL A 563 -20.58 -23.53 16.95
C VAL A 563 -21.48 -22.30 17.00
N GLU A 564 -21.64 -21.76 18.20
CA GLU A 564 -22.26 -20.45 18.44
C GLU A 564 -21.19 -19.54 19.06
N LYS A 565 -20.86 -18.47 18.42
CA LYS A 565 -19.96 -17.44 18.97
C LYS A 565 -20.68 -16.10 19.04
N GLN A 566 -20.56 -15.41 20.16
CA GLN A 566 -21.07 -14.06 20.34
C GLN A 566 -19.93 -13.09 20.56
N LEU A 567 -19.80 -12.13 19.67
CA LEU A 567 -18.87 -11.01 19.80
C LEU A 567 -19.59 -9.81 20.42
N ALA A 568 -19.14 -9.34 21.57
CA ALA A 568 -19.77 -8.24 22.30
C ALA A 568 -18.76 -7.13 22.64
N VAL A 569 -19.05 -5.92 22.16
CA VAL A 569 -18.24 -4.72 22.41
C VAL A 569 -18.88 -3.89 23.52
N SER A 570 -18.12 -3.57 24.57
CA SER A 570 -18.57 -2.76 25.69
C SER A 570 -18.85 -1.30 25.27
N ARG A 571 -19.91 -0.70 25.83
CA ARG A 571 -20.23 0.73 25.62
C ARG A 571 -19.28 1.68 26.32
N ARG A 572 -18.66 1.26 27.41
CA ARG A 572 -17.88 2.14 28.33
C ARG A 572 -16.42 1.76 28.39
N ALA A 573 -16.12 0.49 28.44
CA ALA A 573 -14.76 -0.01 28.54
C ALA A 573 -14.19 -0.35 27.15
N PRO A 574 -12.87 -0.24 26.94
CA PRO A 574 -12.21 -0.73 25.73
C PRO A 574 -12.08 -2.26 25.79
N GLU A 575 -13.21 -2.96 25.73
CA GLU A 575 -13.31 -4.39 25.95
C GLU A 575 -14.18 -5.07 24.88
N LEU A 576 -13.66 -6.19 24.36
CA LEU A 576 -14.36 -7.14 23.50
C LEU A 576 -14.45 -8.49 24.20
N THR A 577 -15.64 -9.06 24.30
CA THR A 577 -15.86 -10.42 24.79
C THR A 577 -16.33 -11.32 23.64
N ALA A 578 -15.64 -12.43 23.39
CA ALA A 578 -16.05 -13.50 22.51
C ALA A 578 -16.52 -14.70 23.34
N SER A 579 -17.83 -14.97 23.35
CA SER A 579 -18.43 -16.10 24.08
C SER A 579 -18.72 -17.23 23.12
N TYR A 580 -18.25 -18.42 23.43
CA TYR A 580 -18.42 -19.65 22.63
C TYR A 580 -19.32 -20.66 23.29
N ARG A 581 -20.12 -21.31 22.48
CA ARG A 581 -20.87 -22.53 22.84
C ARG A 581 -20.72 -23.57 21.72
N LEU A 582 -20.06 -24.68 22.03
CA LEU A 582 -20.00 -25.85 21.17
C LEU A 582 -21.11 -26.81 21.59
N HIS A 583 -21.93 -27.30 20.66
CA HIS A 583 -23.01 -28.22 20.90
C HIS A 583 -22.92 -29.41 19.95
N ASN A 584 -23.05 -30.61 20.51
CA ASN A 584 -23.16 -31.85 19.74
C ASN A 584 -24.63 -32.17 19.41
N PRO A 585 -25.14 -31.84 18.21
CA PRO A 585 -26.52 -32.13 17.83
C PRO A 585 -26.73 -33.59 17.42
N GLY A 586 -25.64 -34.36 17.31
CA GLY A 586 -25.62 -35.74 16.87
C GLY A 586 -26.09 -36.74 17.94
N LYS A 587 -26.00 -38.02 17.56
CA LYS A 587 -26.36 -39.17 18.43
C LYS A 587 -25.12 -39.91 18.98
N GLU A 588 -23.92 -39.49 18.59
CA GLU A 588 -22.67 -40.13 18.97
C GLU A 588 -21.82 -39.15 19.78
N ARG A 589 -20.94 -39.69 20.62
CA ARG A 589 -19.94 -38.91 21.34
C ARG A 589 -19.00 -38.24 20.35
N LEU A 590 -18.72 -36.95 20.54
CA LEU A 590 -17.81 -36.15 19.75
C LEU A 590 -16.64 -35.70 20.64
N ALA A 591 -15.41 -36.04 20.25
CA ALA A 591 -14.18 -35.55 20.87
C ALA A 591 -13.38 -34.74 19.83
N VAL A 592 -13.06 -33.49 20.14
CA VAL A 592 -12.41 -32.55 19.24
C VAL A 592 -11.34 -31.74 19.97
N ARG A 593 -10.29 -31.38 19.26
CA ARG A 593 -9.36 -30.35 19.66
C ARG A 593 -9.80 -29.03 19.00
N PHE A 594 -10.53 -28.22 19.78
CA PHE A 594 -11.08 -26.96 19.32
C PHE A 594 -10.10 -25.80 19.52
N GLY A 595 -9.92 -24.97 18.50
CA GLY A 595 -9.01 -23.83 18.52
C GLY A 595 -9.71 -22.53 18.15
N VAL A 596 -9.31 -21.44 18.78
CA VAL A 596 -9.69 -20.08 18.39
C VAL A 596 -8.43 -19.32 18.02
N GLU A 597 -8.31 -18.96 16.74
CA GLU A 597 -7.21 -18.17 16.22
C GLU A 597 -7.50 -16.68 16.40
N THR A 598 -6.50 -15.94 16.86
CA THR A 598 -6.48 -14.48 16.87
C THR A 598 -5.18 -13.96 16.24
N VAL A 599 -5.24 -12.82 15.55
CA VAL A 599 -4.09 -12.17 14.95
C VAL A 599 -3.84 -10.83 15.61
N TRP A 600 -2.55 -10.45 15.71
CA TRP A 600 -2.12 -9.26 16.43
C TRP A 600 -1.10 -8.50 15.61
N ALA A 601 -1.44 -7.26 15.25
CA ALA A 601 -0.58 -6.36 14.50
C ALA A 601 0.55 -5.78 15.37
N VAL A 602 1.35 -6.66 15.98
CA VAL A 602 2.62 -6.32 16.60
C VAL A 602 3.59 -6.01 15.47
N THR A 603 4.24 -4.86 15.50
CA THR A 603 5.13 -4.40 14.42
C THR A 603 6.61 -4.60 14.72
N ASP A 604 6.97 -4.69 16.00
CA ASP A 604 8.34 -4.93 16.43
C ASP A 604 8.58 -6.44 16.68
N PRO A 605 9.41 -7.09 15.87
CA PRO A 605 9.76 -8.51 16.07
C PRO A 605 10.50 -8.78 17.39
N ALA A 606 11.04 -7.76 18.06
CA ALA A 606 11.69 -7.86 19.37
C ALA A 606 10.69 -7.79 20.54
N SER A 607 9.42 -7.46 20.27
CA SER A 607 8.37 -7.40 21.29
C SER A 607 8.25 -8.71 22.05
N GLN A 608 7.95 -8.62 23.34
CA GLN A 608 7.73 -9.77 24.22
C GLN A 608 6.24 -9.98 24.45
N ILE A 609 5.79 -11.22 24.27
CA ILE A 609 4.42 -11.65 24.56
C ILE A 609 4.46 -12.43 25.88
N LEU A 610 3.60 -12.07 26.81
CA LEU A 610 3.52 -12.74 28.10
C LEU A 610 2.37 -13.75 28.09
N ILE A 611 2.68 -15.03 28.31
CA ILE A 611 1.70 -16.09 28.56
C ILE A 611 1.70 -16.35 30.06
N ASP A 612 0.66 -15.86 30.76
CA ASP A 612 0.67 -15.68 32.20
C ASP A 612 1.94 -14.91 32.65
N GLU A 613 2.90 -15.59 33.28
CA GLU A 613 4.18 -14.98 33.72
C GLU A 613 5.37 -15.33 32.81
N ARG A 614 5.16 -16.10 31.74
CA ARG A 614 6.21 -16.57 30.82
C ARG A 614 6.34 -15.63 29.65
N SER A 615 7.54 -15.14 29.40
CA SER A 615 7.84 -14.31 28.22
C SER A 615 8.19 -15.18 27.02
N ALA A 616 7.62 -14.84 25.85
CA ALA A 616 7.94 -15.41 24.56
C ALA A 616 8.22 -14.30 23.55
N PRO A 617 9.36 -14.34 22.82
CA PRO A 617 9.63 -13.39 21.77
C PRO A 617 8.58 -13.47 20.65
N ALA A 618 8.13 -12.33 20.13
CA ALA A 618 7.11 -12.25 19.07
C ALA A 618 7.55 -12.98 17.78
N ARG A 619 8.84 -13.12 17.56
CA ARG A 619 9.44 -13.74 16.37
C ARG A 619 9.68 -15.25 16.51
N GLU A 620 9.30 -15.86 17.61
CA GLU A 620 9.51 -17.27 17.86
C GLU A 620 8.20 -18.04 17.93
N ILE A 621 8.26 -19.34 17.57
CA ILE A 621 7.16 -20.26 17.84
C ILE A 621 7.22 -20.63 19.32
N ALA A 622 6.11 -20.41 20.01
CA ALA A 622 6.00 -20.77 21.42
C ALA A 622 4.72 -21.57 21.67
N MET A 623 4.83 -22.54 22.57
CA MET A 623 3.73 -23.36 23.04
C MET A 623 3.76 -23.40 24.56
N ALA A 624 2.65 -23.12 25.19
CA ALA A 624 2.57 -23.14 26.64
C ALA A 624 1.18 -23.55 27.14
N PRO A 625 1.07 -24.30 28.26
CA PRO A 625 -0.16 -24.34 29.00
C PRO A 625 -0.50 -22.94 29.52
N LEU A 626 -1.77 -22.60 29.49
CA LEU A 626 -2.28 -21.30 29.90
C LEU A 626 -3.21 -21.46 31.10
N ALA A 627 -2.98 -20.67 32.13
CA ALA A 627 -3.86 -20.61 33.30
C ALA A 627 -4.89 -19.47 33.22
N GLY A 628 -4.63 -18.40 32.44
CA GLY A 628 -5.58 -17.32 32.39
C GLY A 628 -5.37 -16.15 31.43
N VAL A 629 -4.16 -15.72 31.09
CA VAL A 629 -3.96 -14.46 30.33
C VAL A 629 -2.77 -14.52 29.37
N VAL A 630 -2.99 -14.01 28.13
CA VAL A 630 -1.93 -13.64 27.20
C VAL A 630 -1.89 -12.12 27.06
N ARG A 631 -0.71 -11.51 27.22
CA ARG A 631 -0.53 -10.07 27.05
C ARG A 631 0.38 -9.75 25.87
N PHE A 632 -0.10 -8.84 25.04
CA PHE A 632 0.62 -8.35 23.87
C PHE A 632 1.03 -6.89 24.12
N THR A 633 2.26 -6.56 23.71
CA THR A 633 2.80 -5.20 23.75
C THR A 633 3.46 -4.87 22.42
N ASP A 634 3.44 -3.59 22.05
CA ASP A 634 4.16 -3.07 20.89
C ASP A 634 4.61 -1.64 21.20
N TRP A 635 5.76 -1.22 20.68
CA TRP A 635 6.35 0.10 20.99
C TRP A 635 5.42 1.29 20.70
N GLY A 636 4.52 1.13 19.77
CA GLY A 636 3.58 2.18 19.40
C GLY A 636 2.19 2.03 20.02
N TRP A 637 2.00 1.13 20.96
CA TRP A 637 0.76 1.03 21.75
C TRP A 637 0.92 1.76 23.06
N PRO A 638 -0.10 2.52 23.52
CA PRO A 638 0.00 3.27 24.76
C PRO A 638 0.02 2.38 26.01
N ALA A 639 -0.40 1.13 25.89
CA ALA A 639 -0.42 0.13 26.96
C ALA A 639 -0.60 -1.28 26.39
N ALA A 640 -0.51 -2.31 27.24
CA ALA A 640 -0.69 -3.69 26.87
C ALA A 640 -2.15 -3.99 26.45
N VAL A 641 -2.30 -5.02 25.65
CA VAL A 641 -3.58 -5.68 25.32
C VAL A 641 -3.57 -7.04 26.01
N SER A 642 -4.58 -7.32 26.82
CA SER A 642 -4.72 -8.58 27.56
C SER A 642 -5.85 -9.41 26.98
N LEU A 643 -5.55 -10.65 26.59
CA LEU A 643 -6.49 -11.67 26.19
C LEU A 643 -6.66 -12.67 27.37
N ARG A 644 -7.79 -12.61 28.05
CA ARG A 644 -8.13 -13.51 29.16
C ARG A 644 -9.04 -14.62 28.69
N LEU A 645 -8.73 -15.84 29.08
CA LEU A 645 -9.46 -17.02 28.62
C LEU A 645 -9.39 -18.15 29.67
N PRO A 646 -10.31 -19.14 29.62
CA PRO A 646 -10.25 -20.29 30.51
C PRO A 646 -8.97 -21.10 30.27
N PRO A 647 -8.52 -21.90 31.29
CA PRO A 647 -7.37 -22.75 31.16
C PRO A 647 -7.39 -23.61 29.90
N GLY A 648 -6.27 -23.72 29.22
CA GLY A 648 -6.11 -24.44 27.96
C GLY A 648 -4.65 -24.50 27.52
N GLU A 649 -4.43 -24.53 26.24
CA GLU A 649 -3.09 -24.45 25.62
C GLU A 649 -3.05 -23.26 24.67
N VAL A 650 -1.91 -22.60 24.57
CA VAL A 650 -1.69 -21.49 23.64
C VAL A 650 -0.49 -21.79 22.75
N TRP A 651 -0.69 -21.59 21.46
CA TRP A 651 0.38 -21.56 20.46
C TRP A 651 0.54 -20.14 19.92
N LEU A 652 1.77 -19.66 19.92
CA LEU A 652 2.14 -18.41 19.28
C LEU A 652 3.08 -18.70 18.11
N HIS A 653 2.91 -17.99 17.02
CA HIS A 653 3.91 -18.00 15.96
C HIS A 653 3.97 -16.65 15.22
N PRO A 654 5.16 -16.27 14.71
CA PRO A 654 5.31 -15.10 13.89
C PRO A 654 4.57 -15.27 12.56
N LEU A 655 3.98 -14.19 12.07
CA LEU A 655 3.51 -14.08 10.71
C LEU A 655 4.56 -13.31 9.93
N GLU A 656 5.27 -13.99 9.03
CA GLU A 656 6.35 -13.42 8.24
C GLU A 656 6.11 -13.67 6.75
N THR A 657 6.40 -12.67 5.94
CA THR A 657 6.29 -12.73 4.48
C THR A 657 7.65 -12.53 3.85
N VAL A 658 7.85 -13.08 2.66
CA VAL A 658 9.02 -12.80 1.83
C VAL A 658 8.59 -11.83 0.74
N SER A 659 9.21 -10.66 0.68
CA SER A 659 8.92 -9.67 -0.34
C SER A 659 10.18 -9.30 -1.12
N ASN A 660 10.00 -8.84 -2.35
CA ASN A 660 11.07 -8.27 -3.14
C ASN A 660 11.02 -6.74 -3.01
N SER A 661 12.16 -6.11 -2.74
CA SER A 661 12.32 -4.67 -2.69
C SER A 661 13.45 -4.24 -3.62
N GLU A 662 13.71 -2.93 -3.73
CA GLU A 662 14.83 -2.38 -4.51
C GLU A 662 16.18 -2.99 -4.14
N ALA A 663 16.37 -3.29 -2.86
CA ALA A 663 17.60 -3.87 -2.34
C ALA A 663 17.63 -5.42 -2.40
N GLY A 664 16.59 -6.04 -2.96
CA GLY A 664 16.45 -7.49 -3.09
C GLY A 664 15.41 -8.11 -2.15
N PHE A 665 15.42 -9.44 -2.11
CA PHE A 665 14.46 -10.20 -1.29
C PHE A 665 14.75 -10.07 0.19
N GLU A 666 13.69 -9.92 0.97
CA GLU A 666 13.76 -9.77 2.42
C GLU A 666 12.58 -10.43 3.11
N ARG A 667 12.80 -10.79 4.36
CA ARG A 667 11.77 -11.26 5.26
C ARG A 667 11.16 -10.07 6.01
N ILE A 668 9.84 -9.96 5.98
CA ILE A 668 9.12 -8.89 6.66
C ILE A 668 8.18 -9.50 7.71
N PHE A 669 8.35 -9.07 8.95
CA PHE A 669 7.49 -9.43 10.07
C PHE A 669 6.14 -8.70 9.95
N GLN A 670 5.03 -9.45 9.92
CA GLN A 670 3.68 -8.91 9.71
C GLN A 670 2.84 -8.87 10.99
N GLY A 671 3.27 -9.56 12.04
CA GLY A 671 2.56 -9.68 13.30
C GLY A 671 2.67 -11.05 13.92
N VAL A 672 1.76 -11.36 14.85
CA VAL A 672 1.72 -12.63 15.59
C VAL A 672 0.35 -13.28 15.45
N VAL A 673 0.36 -14.58 15.24
CA VAL A 673 -0.83 -15.43 15.37
C VAL A 673 -0.82 -16.08 16.76
N CYS A 674 -1.95 -16.03 17.43
CA CYS A 674 -2.18 -16.69 18.72
C CYS A 674 -3.38 -17.64 18.57
N LEU A 675 -3.12 -18.92 18.72
CA LEU A 675 -4.13 -19.97 18.71
C LEU A 675 -4.37 -20.50 20.13
N CYS A 676 -5.59 -20.35 20.60
CA CYS A 676 -6.01 -20.85 21.91
C CYS A 676 -6.75 -22.18 21.73
N LEU A 677 -6.36 -23.24 22.47
CA LEU A 677 -6.77 -24.62 22.24
C LEU A 677 -7.38 -25.28 23.48
N TRP A 678 -8.39 -26.09 23.25
CA TRP A 678 -9.06 -26.92 24.26
C TRP A 678 -9.41 -28.30 23.71
N ASP A 679 -9.15 -29.36 24.50
CA ASP A 679 -9.63 -30.70 24.21
C ASP A 679 -11.06 -30.84 24.77
N VAL A 680 -12.04 -30.94 23.89
CA VAL A 680 -13.47 -30.93 24.21
C VAL A 680 -14.07 -32.26 23.88
N THR A 681 -14.76 -32.87 24.87
CA THR A 681 -15.55 -34.08 24.66
C THR A 681 -17.02 -33.80 24.97
N LEU A 682 -17.89 -34.08 24.02
CA LEU A 682 -19.35 -33.85 24.12
C LEU A 682 -20.13 -35.16 23.92
N GLN A 683 -20.95 -35.49 24.88
CA GLN A 683 -21.98 -36.54 24.72
C GLN A 683 -23.09 -36.03 23.74
N PRO A 684 -23.95 -36.90 23.20
CA PRO A 684 -25.11 -36.46 22.44
C PRO A 684 -25.91 -35.39 23.19
N GLN A 685 -26.22 -34.28 22.51
CA GLN A 685 -26.97 -33.12 23.01
C GLN A 685 -26.23 -32.32 24.10
N GLU A 686 -24.99 -32.63 24.40
CA GLU A 686 -24.17 -31.89 25.36
C GLU A 686 -23.58 -30.60 24.74
N SER A 687 -23.29 -29.64 25.60
CA SER A 687 -22.64 -28.37 25.20
C SER A 687 -21.49 -28.04 26.12
N TRP A 688 -20.40 -27.52 25.53
CA TRP A 688 -19.27 -26.89 26.21
C TRP A 688 -19.32 -25.40 25.99
N LYS A 689 -18.77 -24.60 26.93
CA LYS A 689 -18.75 -23.14 26.85
C LYS A 689 -17.40 -22.59 27.25
N ALA A 690 -16.99 -21.52 26.56
CA ALA A 690 -15.82 -20.70 26.91
C ALA A 690 -16.10 -19.22 26.63
N ALA A 691 -15.32 -18.34 27.27
CA ALA A 691 -15.33 -16.92 26.95
C ALA A 691 -13.90 -16.39 26.89
N LEU A 692 -13.60 -15.65 25.84
CA LEU A 692 -12.35 -14.92 25.64
C LEU A 692 -12.68 -13.45 25.86
N GLN A 693 -11.99 -12.81 26.81
CA GLN A 693 -12.15 -11.38 27.10
C GLN A 693 -10.90 -10.66 26.70
N CYS A 694 -11.01 -9.73 25.78
CA CYS A 694 -9.92 -8.87 25.37
C CYS A 694 -10.09 -7.47 25.96
N VAL A 695 -9.09 -7.02 26.72
CA VAL A 695 -9.08 -5.71 27.37
C VAL A 695 -7.91 -4.88 26.80
N LEU A 696 -8.23 -3.72 26.26
CA LEU A 696 -7.25 -2.80 25.67
C LEU A 696 -6.82 -1.76 26.71
N GLY A 697 -5.51 -1.53 26.85
CA GLY A 697 -5.00 -0.44 27.68
C GLY A 697 -4.83 -0.80 29.16
N GLU A 698 -4.61 -2.08 29.49
CA GLU A 698 -4.21 -2.44 30.85
C GLU A 698 -2.78 -1.95 31.14
N GLY A 699 -2.60 -1.24 32.25
CA GLY A 699 -1.27 -0.85 32.74
C GLY A 699 -0.41 -2.08 33.03
N ILE A 700 0.83 -2.07 32.57
CA ILE A 700 1.82 -3.05 32.98
C ILE A 700 2.18 -2.66 34.44
N SER A 701 1.70 -3.45 35.41
CA SER A 701 2.32 -3.41 36.74
C SER A 701 3.71 -4.03 36.55
N VAL A 702 4.74 -3.17 36.50
CA VAL A 702 6.16 -3.56 36.49
C VAL A 702 6.52 -4.13 37.87
#